data_fc2b619b7593f36e1a87589eade71922
#
_entry.id   fc2b619b7593f36e1a87589eade71922
#
_cell.length_a   1.000
_cell.length_b   1.000
_cell.length_c   1.000
_cell.angle_alpha   90.00
_cell.angle_beta   90.00
_cell.angle_gamma   90.00
#
_symmetry.space_group_name_H-M   'P 1'
#
loop_
_entity.id
_entity.type
_entity.pdbx_description
1 polymer ?
#
loop_
_entity_poly.entity_id
_entity_poly.type
_entity_poly.pdbx_seq_one_letter_code
_entity_poly.pdbx_strand_id
1 'polypeptide(L)'
;MPGEDGGGGAEPPPEMAHCNGIFMSYNFGSREREYPHVKNVTAQSWAFKSTAMIVNAGREELKGWQMFIGFRHKELIVSATGATPMDGDYPLDASNGTTFVGSPNMDLKTSIETAGDFTQISANIEITGTLFGVSKAVTPMPRTIKLTNDGWECPAAKRKGGSMHVCCKRNPKIKNKIGLKTKFAPRRYGDLNIVYDVLQSFDSNYLAQVTIDNDNPLGRLDRWNLTFEWMRGEFINTMRGAYTHKKDPSECLYSKAGQYYKDLDFSQVMNCQRKPAISDLPPEKKEDNMTGKLPFCCKNGTLLPPIMDPSKSRSMFQLQVFKLPPDLNRTALYPPQHWKIDGVLNPQYKCGPPVRVDPSQFPDPSGLLAVTYAISSWQVVCNITKPKAQASRCCVSFSAFYNNSAVPCNTCACGCNDIDTDTCNANSNPLLLPPDALLVPFDNRTLKAKAWAKQNHMPVPKKLPCPDNCGVSINWHVSTDYKNGWTARLTVFNWRDFAFEDWFVAIDMGKAGPGYENVYSFNGTRVPPSNRTVIFQGLPGMNYLVGQVNGTNPLRDPPVPGKQQSVISFTKKNIKGLNIPEGDGFPTKLFFNGEECALPKHFPKKSSGHRRGISVSMSFVFATIAAFALMMD
;
A
#
# COMPACT_ATOMS: atom_id res chain seq x y z
N MET A 1 -5.14 32.99 41.62
CA MET A 1 -6.08 31.91 41.95
C MET A 1 -5.66 30.70 41.17
N PRO A 2 -5.30 29.58 41.80
CA PRO A 2 -4.78 28.39 41.11
C PRO A 2 -5.93 27.57 40.50
N GLY A 3 -5.78 27.18 39.24
CA GLY A 3 -6.68 26.27 38.56
C GLY A 3 -6.41 24.84 39.00
N GLU A 4 -7.45 24.11 39.32
CA GLU A 4 -7.41 22.70 39.66
C GLU A 4 -7.24 21.87 38.39
N ASP A 5 -6.13 21.17 38.33
CA ASP A 5 -5.89 20.07 37.40
C ASP A 5 -6.76 18.88 37.82
N GLY A 6 -7.85 18.66 37.08
CA GLY A 6 -8.73 17.51 37.26
C GLY A 6 -8.37 16.36 36.31
N GLY A 7 -7.27 15.68 36.55
CA GLY A 7 -7.00 14.35 36.01
C GLY A 7 -7.89 13.32 36.70
N GLY A 8 -9.17 13.21 36.30
CA GLY A 8 -10.13 12.29 36.87
C GLY A 8 -9.93 10.86 36.42
N GLY A 9 -9.04 10.10 37.01
CA GLY A 9 -9.10 8.66 37.06
C GLY A 9 -10.43 8.26 37.70
N ALA A 10 -11.36 7.65 36.96
CA ALA A 10 -12.66 7.22 37.46
C ALA A 10 -12.44 6.25 38.62
N GLU A 11 -12.82 6.69 39.86
CA GLU A 11 -12.81 5.82 41.04
C GLU A 11 -13.70 4.60 40.79
N PRO A 12 -13.21 3.38 41.14
CA PRO A 12 -14.00 2.17 40.95
C PRO A 12 -15.31 2.26 41.75
N PRO A 13 -16.47 1.86 41.19
CA PRO A 13 -17.75 1.92 41.85
C PRO A 13 -17.72 1.13 43.17
N PRO A 14 -18.29 1.62 44.25
CA PRO A 14 -18.24 0.98 45.58
C PRO A 14 -18.88 -0.42 45.56
N GLU A 15 -19.82 -0.68 44.65
CA GLU A 15 -20.45 -1.99 44.43
C GLU A 15 -19.46 -3.03 43.85
N MET A 16 -18.36 -2.61 43.24
CA MET A 16 -17.30 -3.47 42.73
C MET A 16 -16.47 -4.11 43.85
N ALA A 17 -16.34 -3.49 45.00
CA ALA A 17 -15.48 -3.94 46.11
C ALA A 17 -15.79 -5.37 46.59
N HIS A 18 -16.99 -5.85 46.37
CA HIS A 18 -17.43 -7.19 46.78
C HIS A 18 -17.50 -8.18 45.63
N CYS A 19 -17.05 -7.84 44.41
CA CYS A 19 -17.05 -8.69 43.26
C CYS A 19 -15.71 -9.42 43.15
N ASN A 20 -15.76 -10.76 43.19
CA ASN A 20 -14.64 -11.63 42.82
C ASN A 20 -14.98 -12.34 41.52
N GLY A 21 -14.83 -11.68 40.41
CA GLY A 21 -15.23 -12.11 39.08
C GLY A 21 -15.29 -10.93 38.11
N ILE A 22 -16.18 -11.02 37.13
CA ILE A 22 -16.38 -9.94 36.17
C ILE A 22 -17.51 -9.03 36.64
N PHE A 23 -17.16 -7.80 36.99
CA PHE A 23 -18.12 -6.76 37.33
C PHE A 23 -18.57 -6.04 36.07
N MET A 24 -19.87 -5.85 35.92
CA MET A 24 -20.45 -5.06 34.83
C MET A 24 -21.44 -4.05 35.38
N SER A 25 -21.44 -2.86 34.82
CA SER A 25 -22.42 -1.83 35.13
C SER A 25 -22.95 -1.15 33.87
N TYR A 26 -24.16 -0.61 33.98
CA TYR A 26 -24.77 0.25 32.98
C TYR A 26 -25.36 1.46 33.68
N ASN A 27 -24.98 2.66 33.22
CA ASN A 27 -25.44 3.93 33.76
C ASN A 27 -26.15 4.72 32.65
N PHE A 28 -27.40 5.06 32.89
CA PHE A 28 -28.13 5.96 32.02
C PHE A 28 -27.70 7.41 32.29
N GLY A 29 -27.19 8.07 31.25
CA GLY A 29 -26.67 9.44 31.38
C GLY A 29 -27.78 10.49 31.13
N SER A 30 -28.04 10.80 29.89
CA SER A 30 -28.97 11.86 29.49
C SER A 30 -29.87 11.44 28.34
N ARG A 31 -30.95 12.18 28.17
CA ARG A 31 -31.81 12.08 26.99
C ARG A 31 -32.42 13.42 26.62
N GLU A 32 -32.65 13.61 25.33
CA GLU A 32 -33.29 14.79 24.76
C GLU A 32 -34.39 14.37 23.77
N ARG A 33 -35.46 15.18 23.64
CA ARG A 33 -36.51 14.94 22.66
C ARG A 33 -35.99 15.27 21.27
N GLU A 34 -36.04 14.35 20.34
CA GLU A 34 -35.71 14.61 18.94
C GLU A 34 -36.78 15.47 18.28
N TYR A 35 -38.06 15.28 18.65
CA TYR A 35 -39.19 16.04 18.12
C TYR A 35 -40.01 16.69 19.24
N PRO A 36 -39.65 17.89 19.71
CA PRO A 36 -40.27 18.53 20.89
C PRO A 36 -41.79 18.73 20.78
N HIS A 37 -42.30 18.87 19.56
CA HIS A 37 -43.74 19.15 19.28
C HIS A 37 -44.60 17.88 19.26
N VAL A 38 -44.01 16.69 19.20
CA VAL A 38 -44.78 15.43 19.21
C VAL A 38 -45.30 15.13 20.61
N LYS A 39 -46.61 15.22 20.79
CA LYS A 39 -47.26 14.97 22.08
C LYS A 39 -47.50 13.47 22.37
N ASN A 40 -47.61 12.66 21.31
CA ASN A 40 -47.86 11.22 21.47
C ASN A 40 -46.58 10.53 22.01
N VAL A 41 -46.69 9.94 23.19
CA VAL A 41 -45.58 9.25 23.88
C VAL A 41 -45.01 8.09 23.06
N THR A 42 -45.84 7.36 22.33
CA THR A 42 -45.39 6.21 21.52
C THR A 42 -44.65 6.61 20.26
N ALA A 43 -44.95 7.81 19.74
CA ALA A 43 -44.32 8.38 18.55
C ALA A 43 -43.14 9.29 18.90
N GLN A 44 -42.99 9.68 20.19
CA GLN A 44 -41.86 10.49 20.62
C GLN A 44 -40.55 9.70 20.60
N SER A 45 -39.59 10.15 19.85
CA SER A 45 -38.21 9.66 19.91
C SER A 45 -37.37 10.49 20.88
N TRP A 46 -36.41 9.82 21.51
CA TRP A 46 -35.50 10.40 22.45
C TRP A 46 -34.05 10.05 22.08
N ALA A 47 -33.25 11.03 21.76
CA ALA A 47 -31.80 10.86 21.70
C ALA A 47 -31.28 10.61 23.11
N PHE A 48 -30.48 9.57 23.33
CA PHE A 48 -29.94 9.22 24.65
C PHE A 48 -28.43 8.94 24.62
N LYS A 49 -27.81 9.17 25.76
CA LYS A 49 -26.42 8.80 26.05
C LYS A 49 -26.39 7.95 27.32
N SER A 50 -25.62 6.88 27.30
CA SER A 50 -25.39 6.00 28.44
C SER A 50 -23.98 5.44 28.42
N THR A 51 -23.51 4.97 29.56
CA THR A 51 -22.22 4.33 29.71
C THR A 51 -22.40 2.92 30.26
N ALA A 52 -21.69 1.96 29.68
CA ALA A 52 -21.55 0.66 30.27
C ALA A 52 -20.07 0.39 30.57
N MET A 53 -19.80 -0.34 31.63
CA MET A 53 -18.44 -0.67 32.05
C MET A 53 -18.36 -2.16 32.35
N ILE A 54 -17.25 -2.77 31.94
CA ILE A 54 -16.88 -4.12 32.31
C ILE A 54 -15.50 -4.09 32.98
N VAL A 55 -15.36 -4.77 34.13
CA VAL A 55 -14.12 -4.80 34.89
C VAL A 55 -13.83 -6.23 35.33
N ASN A 56 -12.61 -6.66 35.15
CA ASN A 56 -12.12 -7.91 35.71
C ASN A 56 -11.64 -7.68 37.15
N ALA A 57 -12.51 -7.92 38.11
CA ALA A 57 -12.20 -7.90 39.54
C ALA A 57 -11.85 -9.32 40.07
N GLY A 58 -11.69 -10.29 39.18
CA GLY A 58 -11.36 -11.68 39.49
C GLY A 58 -9.88 -11.99 39.41
N ARG A 59 -9.56 -13.27 39.52
CA ARG A 59 -8.19 -13.79 39.53
C ARG A 59 -7.77 -14.44 38.21
N GLU A 60 -8.65 -14.49 37.21
CA GLU A 60 -8.40 -15.12 35.92
C GLU A 60 -8.60 -14.08 34.81
N GLU A 61 -7.72 -14.12 33.82
CA GLU A 61 -7.83 -13.28 32.63
C GLU A 61 -9.13 -13.60 31.87
N LEU A 62 -9.85 -12.58 31.43
CA LEU A 62 -11.02 -12.73 30.56
C LEU A 62 -10.61 -12.42 29.13
N LYS A 63 -10.46 -13.44 28.32
CA LYS A 63 -10.14 -13.32 26.88
C LYS A 63 -11.41 -13.12 26.05
N GLY A 64 -11.33 -12.16 25.13
CA GLY A 64 -12.43 -11.88 24.21
C GLY A 64 -13.75 -11.60 24.91
N TRP A 65 -13.79 -10.60 25.77
CA TRP A 65 -14.98 -10.31 26.57
C TRP A 65 -16.20 -9.97 25.68
N GLN A 66 -17.37 -10.46 26.12
CA GLN A 66 -18.65 -10.29 25.43
C GLN A 66 -19.72 -9.88 26.45
N MET A 67 -20.16 -8.61 26.37
CA MET A 67 -21.20 -8.05 27.25
C MET A 67 -22.52 -7.92 26.49
N PHE A 68 -23.55 -8.66 26.91
CA PHE A 68 -24.91 -8.51 26.40
C PHE A 68 -25.67 -7.45 27.19
N ILE A 69 -26.29 -6.51 26.46
CA ILE A 69 -27.23 -5.54 27.04
C ILE A 69 -28.60 -5.77 26.43
N GLY A 70 -29.53 -6.23 27.24
CA GLY A 70 -30.91 -6.48 26.84
C GLY A 70 -31.75 -5.21 26.90
N PHE A 71 -31.77 -4.45 25.84
CA PHE A 71 -32.55 -3.21 25.73
C PHE A 71 -34.08 -3.48 25.81
N ARG A 72 -34.88 -2.43 26.00
CA ARG A 72 -36.28 -2.55 26.30
C ARG A 72 -37.20 -1.61 25.51
N HIS A 73 -36.65 -0.49 25.02
CA HIS A 73 -37.44 0.62 24.52
C HIS A 73 -37.21 0.87 23.02
N LYS A 74 -37.09 -0.23 22.26
CA LYS A 74 -36.82 -0.20 20.81
C LYS A 74 -35.60 0.70 20.50
N GLU A 75 -34.54 0.47 21.27
CA GLU A 75 -33.34 1.24 21.17
C GLU A 75 -32.68 1.01 19.81
N LEU A 76 -32.38 2.11 19.13
CA LEU A 76 -31.54 2.16 17.94
C LEU A 76 -30.19 2.73 18.34
N ILE A 77 -29.15 1.91 18.34
CA ILE A 77 -27.81 2.34 18.72
C ILE A 77 -27.15 3.00 17.50
N VAL A 78 -26.81 4.26 17.64
CA VAL A 78 -26.17 5.06 16.57
C VAL A 78 -24.66 4.87 16.58
N SER A 79 -24.07 4.82 17.76
CA SER A 79 -22.64 4.57 17.94
C SER A 79 -22.36 4.02 19.33
N ALA A 80 -21.26 3.29 19.48
CA ALA A 80 -20.64 3.01 20.78
C ALA A 80 -19.12 3.13 20.61
N THR A 81 -18.46 3.75 21.61
CA THR A 81 -16.99 3.82 21.73
C THR A 81 -16.53 2.78 22.75
N GLY A 82 -15.33 2.21 22.55
CA GLY A 82 -14.76 1.18 23.44
C GLY A 82 -15.29 -0.24 23.21
N ALA A 83 -16.31 -0.41 22.36
CA ALA A 83 -16.82 -1.72 21.98
C ALA A 83 -17.53 -1.67 20.61
N THR A 84 -17.71 -2.86 20.02
CA THR A 84 -18.48 -3.04 18.77
C THR A 84 -19.58 -4.08 18.99
N PRO A 85 -20.76 -3.94 18.35
CA PRO A 85 -21.81 -4.94 18.45
C PRO A 85 -21.48 -6.17 17.63
N MET A 86 -21.82 -7.37 18.13
CA MET A 86 -21.67 -8.63 17.38
C MET A 86 -22.76 -8.83 16.32
N ASP A 87 -23.96 -8.32 16.61
CA ASP A 87 -25.18 -8.71 15.88
C ASP A 87 -25.49 -7.81 14.67
N GLY A 88 -24.65 -6.86 14.36
CA GLY A 88 -24.85 -5.93 13.26
C GLY A 88 -23.86 -4.79 13.24
N ASP A 89 -24.07 -3.83 12.37
CA ASP A 89 -23.26 -2.61 12.26
C ASP A 89 -24.07 -1.39 12.68
N TYR A 90 -23.38 -0.34 13.10
CA TYR A 90 -24.06 0.92 13.41
C TYR A 90 -24.58 1.61 12.14
N PRO A 91 -25.77 2.21 12.19
CA PRO A 91 -26.76 2.21 13.28
C PRO A 91 -27.45 0.84 13.42
N LEU A 92 -27.57 0.35 14.65
CA LEU A 92 -28.06 -0.99 14.98
C LEU A 92 -29.42 -0.95 15.64
N ASP A 93 -30.38 -1.74 15.13
CA ASP A 93 -31.61 -2.03 15.85
C ASP A 93 -31.34 -3.01 16.99
N ALA A 94 -31.35 -2.49 18.21
CA ALA A 94 -31.11 -3.23 19.43
C ALA A 94 -32.38 -3.54 20.22
N SER A 95 -33.54 -3.57 19.56
CA SER A 95 -34.88 -3.81 20.20
C SER A 95 -34.91 -5.08 21.04
N ASN A 96 -34.15 -6.11 20.66
CA ASN A 96 -34.03 -7.38 21.39
C ASN A 96 -32.79 -7.47 22.27
N GLY A 97 -32.01 -6.37 22.37
CA GLY A 97 -30.69 -6.33 22.97
C GLY A 97 -29.60 -6.68 21.98
N THR A 98 -28.36 -6.42 22.36
CA THR A 98 -27.17 -6.73 21.56
C THR A 98 -25.99 -7.10 22.43
N THR A 99 -25.04 -7.85 21.87
CA THR A 99 -23.78 -8.22 22.51
C THR A 99 -22.67 -7.30 22.02
N PHE A 100 -22.02 -6.61 22.96
CA PHE A 100 -20.83 -5.80 22.70
C PHE A 100 -19.57 -6.63 22.95
N VAL A 101 -18.58 -6.46 22.08
CA VAL A 101 -17.25 -7.06 22.22
C VAL A 101 -16.19 -5.95 22.26
N GLY A 102 -15.11 -6.20 22.95
CA GLY A 102 -14.00 -5.24 23.03
C GLY A 102 -13.38 -4.96 21.67
N SER A 103 -13.12 -3.69 21.43
CA SER A 103 -12.35 -3.23 20.30
C SER A 103 -11.70 -1.89 20.69
N PRO A 104 -10.37 -1.78 20.70
CA PRO A 104 -9.36 -2.81 20.41
C PRO A 104 -9.05 -3.76 21.56
N ASN A 105 -9.37 -3.38 22.81
CA ASN A 105 -9.05 -4.15 24.00
C ASN A 105 -10.02 -5.32 24.14
N MET A 106 -9.66 -6.44 23.53
CA MET A 106 -10.49 -7.66 23.54
C MET A 106 -10.32 -8.45 24.84
N ASP A 107 -9.21 -8.31 25.53
CA ASP A 107 -8.88 -9.08 26.72
C ASP A 107 -8.79 -8.18 27.97
N LEU A 108 -9.35 -8.65 29.08
CA LEU A 108 -9.23 -7.98 30.38
C LEU A 108 -8.31 -8.79 31.28
N LYS A 109 -7.14 -8.24 31.56
CA LYS A 109 -6.17 -8.82 32.47
C LYS A 109 -6.64 -8.77 33.92
N THR A 110 -5.90 -9.41 34.82
CA THR A 110 -6.18 -9.33 36.24
C THR A 110 -5.45 -8.14 36.89
N SER A 111 -5.96 -7.65 38.02
CA SER A 111 -5.30 -6.57 38.76
C SER A 111 -3.91 -6.97 39.29
N ILE A 112 -3.68 -8.28 39.49
CA ILE A 112 -2.39 -8.81 39.93
C ILE A 112 -1.36 -8.71 38.81
N GLU A 113 -1.73 -9.10 37.57
CA GLU A 113 -0.82 -9.06 36.41
C GLU A 113 -0.47 -7.64 35.96
N THR A 114 -1.34 -6.69 36.24
CA THR A 114 -1.19 -5.30 35.80
C THR A 114 -0.75 -4.33 36.89
N ALA A 115 -0.42 -4.85 38.09
CA ALA A 115 -0.12 -4.03 39.27
C ALA A 115 -1.20 -2.98 39.57
N GLY A 116 -2.46 -3.32 39.27
CA GLY A 116 -3.60 -2.45 39.52
C GLY A 116 -3.91 -1.42 38.43
N ASP A 117 -3.26 -1.49 37.28
CA ASP A 117 -3.59 -0.62 36.14
C ASP A 117 -5.04 -0.85 35.66
N PHE A 118 -5.90 0.12 35.99
CA PHE A 118 -7.34 0.03 35.72
C PHE A 118 -7.64 -0.01 34.22
N THR A 119 -6.80 0.56 33.37
CA THR A 119 -7.02 0.59 31.92
C THR A 119 -6.87 -0.77 31.26
N GLN A 120 -6.13 -1.69 31.87
CA GLN A 120 -5.90 -3.05 31.36
C GLN A 120 -6.90 -4.07 31.92
N ILE A 121 -7.55 -3.75 33.04
CA ILE A 121 -8.53 -4.64 33.69
C ILE A 121 -9.96 -4.21 33.42
N SER A 122 -10.20 -3.07 32.78
CA SER A 122 -11.53 -2.54 32.49
C SER A 122 -11.70 -2.08 31.05
N ALA A 123 -12.95 -2.04 30.61
CA ALA A 123 -13.35 -1.38 29.39
C ALA A 123 -14.61 -0.56 29.61
N ASN A 124 -14.62 0.67 29.11
CA ASN A 124 -15.75 1.58 29.13
C ASN A 124 -16.40 1.62 27.75
N ILE A 125 -17.72 1.56 27.72
CA ILE A 125 -18.53 1.60 26.50
C ILE A 125 -19.42 2.84 26.61
N GLU A 126 -19.20 3.83 25.77
CA GLU A 126 -20.10 4.98 25.64
C GLU A 126 -21.09 4.71 24.53
N ILE A 127 -22.36 4.71 24.87
CA ILE A 127 -23.45 4.33 23.97
C ILE A 127 -24.28 5.57 23.64
N THR A 128 -24.45 5.85 22.36
CA THR A 128 -25.35 6.91 21.86
C THR A 128 -26.40 6.27 20.96
N GLY A 129 -27.65 6.66 21.15
CA GLY A 129 -28.74 6.08 20.36
C GLY A 129 -30.06 6.85 20.49
N THR A 130 -31.09 6.27 19.88
CA THR A 130 -32.46 6.75 19.94
C THR A 130 -33.34 5.67 20.56
N LEU A 131 -34.30 6.09 21.37
CA LEU A 131 -35.29 5.18 21.97
C LEU A 131 -36.73 5.72 21.88
N PHE A 132 -37.70 4.83 21.97
CA PHE A 132 -39.11 5.12 21.73
C PHE A 132 -40.00 4.61 22.86
N GLY A 133 -41.19 5.17 22.97
CA GLY A 133 -42.23 4.67 23.87
C GLY A 133 -41.95 4.87 25.37
N VAL A 134 -41.14 5.89 25.72
CA VAL A 134 -40.81 6.19 27.11
C VAL A 134 -41.42 7.52 27.54
N SER A 135 -42.14 7.56 28.65
CA SER A 135 -42.66 8.80 29.23
C SER A 135 -41.54 9.62 29.87
N LYS A 136 -41.75 10.94 30.00
CA LYS A 136 -40.74 11.86 30.60
C LYS A 136 -40.36 11.46 32.03
N ALA A 137 -41.27 10.87 32.79
CA ALA A 137 -41.08 10.52 34.21
C ALA A 137 -40.26 9.23 34.44
N VAL A 138 -40.09 8.38 33.41
CA VAL A 138 -39.45 7.07 33.56
C VAL A 138 -38.01 7.11 33.04
N THR A 139 -37.05 6.69 33.85
CA THR A 139 -35.66 6.49 33.42
C THR A 139 -35.61 5.19 32.59
N PRO A 140 -35.21 5.28 31.32
CA PRO A 140 -35.10 4.12 30.45
C PRO A 140 -33.90 3.27 30.86
N MET A 141 -34.13 2.09 31.34
CA MET A 141 -33.09 1.16 31.75
C MET A 141 -33.21 -0.14 30.96
N PRO A 142 -32.11 -0.78 30.62
CA PRO A 142 -32.16 -2.09 29.98
C PRO A 142 -32.84 -3.13 30.88
N ARG A 143 -33.31 -4.20 30.24
CA ARG A 143 -33.96 -5.31 30.95
C ARG A 143 -32.93 -6.13 31.72
N THR A 144 -31.76 -6.32 31.14
CA THR A 144 -30.67 -7.11 31.72
C THR A 144 -29.31 -6.73 31.15
N ILE A 145 -28.29 -6.97 31.94
CA ILE A 145 -26.89 -7.00 31.49
C ILE A 145 -26.28 -8.32 31.93
N LYS A 146 -25.50 -8.97 31.04
CA LYS A 146 -24.88 -10.27 31.36
C LYS A 146 -23.62 -10.48 30.51
N LEU A 147 -22.69 -11.26 31.03
CA LEU A 147 -21.55 -11.76 30.28
C LEU A 147 -22.01 -12.99 29.45
N THR A 148 -21.65 -13.04 28.17
CA THR A 148 -22.00 -14.15 27.29
C THR A 148 -20.86 -15.11 27.02
N ASN A 149 -19.69 -14.84 27.61
CA ASN A 149 -18.56 -15.75 27.55
C ASN A 149 -18.86 -17.08 28.20
N ASP A 150 -18.48 -18.17 27.58
CA ASP A 150 -18.64 -19.52 28.10
C ASP A 150 -17.98 -19.70 29.48
N GLY A 151 -18.65 -20.39 30.39
CA GLY A 151 -18.11 -20.69 31.71
C GLY A 151 -18.31 -19.58 32.77
N TRP A 152 -19.06 -18.53 32.44
CA TRP A 152 -19.40 -17.46 33.38
C TRP A 152 -20.89 -17.45 33.67
N GLU A 153 -21.25 -17.33 34.94
CA GLU A 153 -22.61 -17.26 35.40
C GLU A 153 -22.90 -15.89 36.02
N CYS A 154 -23.96 -15.25 35.54
CA CYS A 154 -24.38 -13.94 36.00
C CYS A 154 -25.72 -14.05 36.75
N PRO A 155 -25.82 -13.61 38.00
CA PRO A 155 -27.10 -13.47 38.68
C PRO A 155 -27.95 -12.36 38.02
N ALA A 156 -29.18 -12.20 38.49
CA ALA A 156 -30.02 -11.09 38.06
C ALA A 156 -29.34 -9.74 38.39
N ALA A 157 -29.30 -8.84 37.43
CA ALA A 157 -28.70 -7.53 37.62
C ALA A 157 -29.48 -6.70 38.64
N LYS A 158 -28.78 -6.07 39.58
CA LYS A 158 -29.34 -5.17 40.57
C LYS A 158 -29.49 -3.76 39.99
N ARG A 159 -30.64 -3.13 40.22
CA ARG A 159 -30.93 -1.78 39.74
C ARG A 159 -31.03 -0.81 40.92
N LYS A 160 -30.43 0.37 40.78
CA LYS A 160 -30.50 1.47 41.74
C LYS A 160 -30.60 2.80 40.98
N GLY A 161 -31.82 3.35 40.91
CA GLY A 161 -32.06 4.58 40.14
C GLY A 161 -31.77 4.43 38.66
N GLY A 162 -30.85 5.24 38.13
CA GLY A 162 -30.35 5.23 36.73
C GLY A 162 -29.17 4.29 36.47
N SER A 163 -28.82 3.46 37.47
CA SER A 163 -27.69 2.52 37.36
C SER A 163 -28.15 1.08 37.51
N MET A 164 -27.47 0.17 36.85
CA MET A 164 -27.64 -1.26 36.94
C MET A 164 -26.28 -1.95 37.00
N HIS A 165 -26.12 -2.94 37.88
CA HIS A 165 -24.84 -3.66 37.98
C HIS A 165 -25.05 -5.17 38.23
N VAL A 166 -24.05 -5.96 37.88
CA VAL A 166 -24.00 -7.40 38.08
C VAL A 166 -22.55 -7.87 38.26
N CYS A 167 -22.34 -8.85 39.13
CA CYS A 167 -21.07 -9.56 39.27
C CYS A 167 -21.21 -10.98 38.76
N CYS A 168 -20.54 -11.31 37.67
CA CYS A 168 -20.53 -12.66 37.09
C CYS A 168 -19.39 -13.48 37.67
N LYS A 169 -19.64 -14.71 38.04
CA LYS A 169 -18.66 -15.63 38.64
C LYS A 169 -18.33 -16.75 37.67
N ARG A 170 -17.11 -17.23 37.73
CA ARG A 170 -16.68 -18.35 36.92
C ARG A 170 -17.24 -19.66 37.47
N ASN A 171 -17.75 -20.51 36.58
CA ASN A 171 -18.10 -21.89 36.87
C ASN A 171 -16.94 -22.81 36.42
N PRO A 172 -16.15 -23.38 37.36
CA PRO A 172 -14.95 -24.16 37.01
C PRO A 172 -15.30 -25.51 36.34
N LYS A 173 -16.55 -25.93 36.38
CA LYS A 173 -17.01 -27.18 35.75
C LYS A 173 -17.20 -27.04 34.23
N ILE A 174 -17.28 -25.81 33.71
CA ILE A 174 -17.49 -25.56 32.28
C ILE A 174 -16.13 -25.22 31.65
N LYS A 175 -15.65 -26.11 30.77
CA LYS A 175 -14.44 -25.82 29.97
C LYS A 175 -14.80 -24.79 28.90
N ASN A 176 -14.02 -23.70 28.83
CA ASN A 176 -14.14 -22.73 27.76
C ASN A 176 -13.91 -23.41 26.40
N LYS A 177 -14.85 -23.31 25.50
CA LYS A 177 -14.60 -23.55 24.09
C LYS A 177 -13.85 -22.32 23.58
N ILE A 178 -12.52 -22.44 23.46
CA ILE A 178 -11.67 -21.42 22.87
C ILE A 178 -12.00 -21.35 21.37
N GLY A 179 -12.98 -20.59 21.04
CA GLY A 179 -13.37 -20.29 19.68
C GLY A 179 -13.90 -18.87 19.66
N LEU A 180 -13.00 -17.90 19.72
CA LEU A 180 -13.33 -16.51 19.46
C LEU A 180 -13.95 -16.42 18.07
N LYS A 181 -15.27 -16.32 17.99
CA LYS A 181 -15.93 -15.86 16.77
C LYS A 181 -15.58 -14.38 16.63
N THR A 182 -14.45 -14.10 16.01
CA THR A 182 -14.10 -12.73 15.68
C THR A 182 -15.04 -12.25 14.59
N LYS A 183 -15.76 -11.18 14.85
CA LYS A 183 -16.64 -10.50 13.89
C LYS A 183 -15.84 -9.96 12.69
N PHE A 184 -14.57 -9.68 12.91
CA PHE A 184 -13.68 -9.05 11.93
C PHE A 184 -12.71 -10.07 11.35
N ALA A 185 -12.49 -9.97 10.04
CA ALA A 185 -11.41 -10.69 9.40
C ALA A 185 -10.07 -10.08 9.82
N PRO A 186 -9.01 -10.91 9.99
CA PRO A 186 -7.68 -10.38 10.24
C PRO A 186 -7.22 -9.53 9.05
N ARG A 187 -6.53 -8.43 9.33
CA ARG A 187 -5.91 -7.61 8.29
C ARG A 187 -4.90 -8.45 7.50
N ARG A 188 -4.96 -8.32 6.19
CA ARG A 188 -4.06 -9.01 5.27
C ARG A 188 -3.13 -8.00 4.64
N TYR A 189 -1.91 -8.42 4.34
CA TYR A 189 -0.93 -7.59 3.65
C TYR A 189 -0.80 -8.09 2.22
N GLY A 190 -0.96 -7.18 1.27
CA GLY A 190 -0.73 -7.39 -0.15
C GLY A 190 0.39 -6.49 -0.65
N ASP A 191 0.50 -6.36 -1.97
CA ASP A 191 1.44 -5.41 -2.55
C ASP A 191 0.99 -3.96 -2.29
N LEU A 192 -0.33 -3.73 -2.27
CA LEU A 192 -0.95 -2.44 -1.96
C LEU A 192 -2.23 -2.69 -1.17
N ASN A 193 -2.43 -1.95 -0.11
CA ASN A 193 -3.60 -2.05 0.75
C ASN A 193 -4.38 -0.74 0.73
N ILE A 194 -5.69 -0.84 0.53
CA ILE A 194 -6.61 0.30 0.61
C ILE A 194 -7.53 0.06 1.80
N VAL A 195 -7.60 1.02 2.69
CA VAL A 195 -8.52 0.99 3.84
C VAL A 195 -9.58 2.07 3.66
N TYR A 196 -10.83 1.68 3.73
CA TYR A 196 -11.98 2.57 3.72
C TYR A 196 -12.57 2.64 5.12
N ASP A 197 -12.39 3.76 5.78
CA ASP A 197 -12.83 4.02 7.15
C ASP A 197 -14.01 4.97 7.15
N VAL A 198 -15.07 4.66 7.87
CA VAL A 198 -16.14 5.61 8.19
C VAL A 198 -15.83 6.23 9.54
N LEU A 199 -15.52 7.53 9.54
CA LEU A 199 -15.12 8.27 10.73
C LEU A 199 -16.32 8.79 11.53
N GLN A 200 -17.34 9.32 10.83
CA GLN A 200 -18.54 9.89 11.41
C GLN A 200 -19.74 9.53 10.54
N SER A 201 -20.89 9.30 11.14
CA SER A 201 -22.13 9.00 10.42
C SER A 201 -23.25 9.90 10.95
N PHE A 202 -23.95 10.56 10.02
CA PHE A 202 -25.10 11.42 10.24
C PHE A 202 -26.34 10.80 9.57
N ASP A 203 -27.49 11.44 9.71
CA ASP A 203 -28.74 10.90 9.15
C ASP A 203 -28.67 10.76 7.63
N SER A 204 -28.24 11.80 6.90
CA SER A 204 -28.22 11.83 5.44
C SER A 204 -26.85 11.61 4.82
N ASN A 205 -25.78 11.69 5.58
CA ASN A 205 -24.41 11.61 5.09
C ASN A 205 -23.45 10.99 6.09
N TYR A 206 -22.23 10.70 5.66
CA TYR A 206 -21.14 10.27 6.52
C TYR A 206 -19.79 10.79 6.01
N LEU A 207 -18.84 10.89 6.93
CA LEU A 207 -17.46 11.20 6.61
C LEU A 207 -16.66 9.91 6.50
N ALA A 208 -16.10 9.66 5.33
CA ALA A 208 -15.21 8.54 5.09
C ALA A 208 -13.78 9.01 4.84
N GLN A 209 -12.83 8.17 5.18
CA GLN A 209 -11.42 8.33 4.86
C GLN A 209 -10.92 7.13 4.08
N VAL A 210 -10.16 7.38 3.04
CA VAL A 210 -9.46 6.35 2.27
C VAL A 210 -7.97 6.50 2.51
N THR A 211 -7.35 5.40 2.92
CA THR A 211 -5.89 5.31 3.09
C THR A 211 -5.36 4.27 2.11
N ILE A 212 -4.36 4.63 1.34
CA ILE A 212 -3.69 3.76 0.38
C ILE A 212 -2.26 3.55 0.86
N ASP A 213 -1.90 2.32 1.20
CA ASP A 213 -0.57 1.92 1.67
C ASP A 213 0.12 1.04 0.63
N ASN A 214 1.33 1.41 0.25
CA ASN A 214 2.19 0.58 -0.58
C ASN A 214 3.12 -0.23 0.35
N ASP A 215 2.89 -1.53 0.44
CA ASP A 215 3.68 -2.45 1.29
C ASP A 215 4.71 -3.25 0.47
N ASN A 216 4.65 -3.18 -0.85
CA ASN A 216 5.61 -3.87 -1.70
C ASN A 216 6.97 -3.16 -1.70
N PRO A 217 8.07 -3.85 -1.39
CA PRO A 217 9.40 -3.26 -1.35
C PRO A 217 9.91 -2.78 -2.72
N LEU A 218 9.29 -3.20 -3.81
CA LEU A 218 9.61 -2.82 -5.19
C LEU A 218 8.43 -2.15 -5.92
N GLY A 219 7.26 -2.09 -5.29
CA GLY A 219 6.05 -1.50 -5.87
C GLY A 219 6.15 0.02 -5.95
N ARG A 220 5.64 0.59 -7.03
CA ARG A 220 5.51 2.03 -7.24
C ARG A 220 4.22 2.34 -7.97
N LEU A 221 3.61 3.47 -7.66
CA LEU A 221 2.56 4.09 -8.44
C LEU A 221 2.91 5.54 -8.72
N ASP A 222 2.69 5.97 -9.95
CA ASP A 222 2.82 7.37 -10.37
C ASP A 222 1.48 7.84 -10.92
N ARG A 223 1.01 9.00 -10.45
CA ARG A 223 -0.28 9.58 -10.83
C ARG A 223 -1.43 8.57 -10.71
N TRP A 224 -1.52 7.97 -9.51
CA TRP A 224 -2.55 6.95 -9.30
C TRP A 224 -3.95 7.48 -9.59
N ASN A 225 -4.74 6.62 -10.18
CA ASN A 225 -6.15 6.81 -10.44
C ASN A 225 -6.93 5.68 -9.76
N LEU A 226 -7.77 6.04 -8.82
CA LEU A 226 -8.59 5.13 -8.04
C LEU A 226 -10.04 5.20 -8.49
N THR A 227 -10.63 4.05 -8.78
CA THR A 227 -12.06 3.94 -9.08
C THR A 227 -12.70 2.89 -8.20
N PHE A 228 -13.96 3.11 -7.87
CA PHE A 228 -14.82 2.15 -7.17
C PHE A 228 -16.28 2.37 -7.59
N GLU A 229 -17.16 1.50 -7.16
CA GLU A 229 -18.59 1.57 -7.52
C GLU A 229 -19.45 1.70 -6.27
N TRP A 230 -20.27 2.75 -6.23
CA TRP A 230 -21.30 2.92 -5.21
C TRP A 230 -22.41 1.89 -5.37
N MET A 231 -22.91 1.35 -4.24
CA MET A 231 -23.89 0.28 -4.26
C MET A 231 -25.35 0.75 -4.18
N ARG A 232 -25.59 1.94 -3.62
CA ARG A 232 -26.93 2.40 -3.27
C ARG A 232 -27.24 3.84 -3.68
N GLY A 233 -26.55 4.36 -4.70
CA GLY A 233 -26.77 5.72 -5.18
C GLY A 233 -26.16 6.81 -4.29
N GLU A 234 -25.14 6.45 -3.52
CA GLU A 234 -24.30 7.39 -2.78
C GLU A 234 -23.63 8.36 -3.75
N PHE A 235 -23.33 9.56 -3.29
CA PHE A 235 -22.56 10.53 -4.05
C PHE A 235 -21.60 11.34 -3.18
N ILE A 236 -20.57 11.88 -3.80
CA ILE A 236 -19.52 12.65 -3.14
C ILE A 236 -19.93 14.12 -3.13
N ASN A 237 -20.22 14.65 -1.95
CA ASN A 237 -20.52 16.07 -1.78
C ASN A 237 -19.26 16.91 -1.77
N THR A 238 -18.32 16.62 -0.88
CA THR A 238 -17.02 17.28 -0.77
C THR A 238 -15.90 16.27 -0.63
N MET A 239 -14.69 16.71 -0.95
CA MET A 239 -13.49 15.89 -0.89
C MET A 239 -12.30 16.72 -0.41
N ARG A 240 -11.41 16.11 0.35
CA ARG A 240 -10.14 16.69 0.79
C ARG A 240 -9.02 15.68 0.56
N GLY A 241 -7.84 16.15 0.18
CA GLY A 241 -6.67 15.31 -0.09
C GLY A 241 -6.65 14.67 -1.48
N ALA A 242 -7.76 14.73 -2.22
CA ALA A 242 -7.87 14.23 -3.59
C ALA A 242 -8.94 15.01 -4.36
N TYR A 243 -9.11 14.70 -5.64
CA TYR A 243 -10.15 15.27 -6.48
C TYR A 243 -10.71 14.24 -7.47
N THR A 244 -11.93 14.47 -7.96
CA THR A 244 -12.50 13.66 -9.04
C THR A 244 -12.11 14.24 -10.40
N HIS A 245 -11.87 13.39 -11.39
CA HIS A 245 -11.49 13.83 -12.74
C HIS A 245 -12.52 14.77 -13.38
N LYS A 246 -13.78 14.60 -13.02
CA LYS A 246 -14.88 15.47 -13.46
C LYS A 246 -15.69 15.88 -12.25
N LYS A 247 -16.02 17.17 -12.16
CA LYS A 247 -17.10 17.65 -11.33
C LYS A 247 -18.39 17.40 -12.11
N ASP A 248 -19.20 16.42 -11.66
CA ASP A 248 -20.36 15.97 -12.43
C ASP A 248 -21.57 15.74 -11.52
N PRO A 249 -22.48 16.70 -11.38
CA PRO A 249 -23.71 16.57 -10.63
C PRO A 249 -24.88 15.98 -11.43
N SER A 250 -24.70 15.64 -12.71
CA SER A 250 -25.80 15.30 -13.63
C SER A 250 -26.64 14.12 -13.15
N GLU A 251 -26.00 13.05 -12.68
CA GLU A 251 -26.74 11.89 -12.16
C GLU A 251 -27.59 12.24 -10.93
N CYS A 252 -27.15 13.19 -10.09
CA CYS A 252 -27.94 13.67 -8.96
C CYS A 252 -29.17 14.48 -9.41
N LEU A 253 -28.99 15.39 -10.35
CA LEU A 253 -30.06 16.30 -10.82
C LEU A 253 -31.23 15.54 -11.46
N TYR A 254 -30.92 14.54 -12.28
CA TYR A 254 -31.90 13.75 -13.04
C TYR A 254 -32.35 12.46 -12.33
N SER A 255 -31.86 12.19 -11.14
CA SER A 255 -32.19 11.00 -10.35
C SER A 255 -33.10 11.33 -9.16
N LYS A 256 -33.36 10.30 -8.33
CA LYS A 256 -34.08 10.43 -7.06
C LYS A 256 -33.39 11.40 -6.09
N ALA A 257 -32.07 11.64 -6.22
CA ALA A 257 -31.34 12.58 -5.38
C ALA A 257 -31.89 14.02 -5.55
N GLY A 258 -32.11 14.46 -6.78
CA GLY A 258 -32.68 15.79 -7.06
C GLY A 258 -34.08 16.00 -6.51
N GLN A 259 -34.87 14.93 -6.45
CA GLN A 259 -36.20 14.96 -5.84
C GLN A 259 -36.16 15.00 -4.31
N TYR A 260 -35.23 14.29 -3.73
CA TYR A 260 -35.08 14.12 -2.28
C TYR A 260 -34.38 15.30 -1.61
N TYR A 261 -33.28 15.79 -2.18
CA TYR A 261 -32.49 16.91 -1.67
C TYR A 261 -32.88 18.23 -2.34
N LYS A 262 -34.14 18.63 -2.25
CA LYS A 262 -34.67 19.85 -2.94
C LYS A 262 -33.88 21.12 -2.61
N ASP A 263 -33.37 21.23 -1.38
CA ASP A 263 -32.68 22.42 -0.89
C ASP A 263 -31.14 22.32 -1.05
N LEU A 264 -30.62 21.22 -1.62
CA LEU A 264 -29.21 21.09 -1.88
C LEU A 264 -28.83 21.72 -3.22
N ASP A 265 -27.86 22.60 -3.19
CA ASP A 265 -27.25 23.13 -4.42
C ASP A 265 -26.28 22.08 -5.02
N PHE A 266 -26.79 21.30 -5.97
CA PHE A 266 -25.98 20.28 -6.67
C PHE A 266 -24.85 20.88 -7.51
N SER A 267 -24.84 22.20 -7.78
CA SER A 267 -23.70 22.85 -8.46
C SER A 267 -22.42 22.78 -7.63
N GLN A 268 -22.55 22.66 -6.31
CA GLN A 268 -21.42 22.56 -5.37
C GLN A 268 -20.99 21.10 -5.12
N VAL A 269 -21.81 20.13 -5.48
CA VAL A 269 -21.50 18.70 -5.31
C VAL A 269 -20.31 18.30 -6.17
N MET A 270 -19.38 17.56 -5.60
CA MET A 270 -18.15 17.16 -6.29
C MET A 270 -18.42 16.16 -7.42
N ASN A 271 -19.12 15.07 -7.12
CA ASN A 271 -19.36 14.03 -8.12
C ASN A 271 -20.53 13.12 -7.73
N CYS A 272 -21.46 12.91 -8.66
CA CYS A 272 -22.61 12.03 -8.50
C CYS A 272 -22.52 10.73 -9.32
N GLN A 273 -21.42 10.51 -10.01
CA GLN A 273 -21.24 9.29 -10.80
C GLN A 273 -21.23 8.06 -9.91
N ARG A 274 -21.88 7.01 -10.35
CA ARG A 274 -21.84 5.70 -9.69
C ARG A 274 -20.42 5.13 -9.60
N LYS A 275 -19.55 5.47 -10.56
CA LYS A 275 -18.13 5.06 -10.63
C LYS A 275 -17.23 6.30 -10.73
N PRO A 276 -17.00 7.01 -9.61
CA PRO A 276 -16.10 8.15 -9.63
C PRO A 276 -14.66 7.72 -9.90
N ALA A 277 -13.93 8.52 -10.68
CA ALA A 277 -12.50 8.39 -10.87
C ALA A 277 -11.79 9.47 -10.04
N ILE A 278 -10.93 9.05 -9.13
CA ILE A 278 -10.30 9.88 -8.10
C ILE A 278 -8.80 9.88 -8.29
N SER A 279 -8.18 11.06 -8.18
CA SER A 279 -6.74 11.25 -8.24
C SER A 279 -6.24 12.11 -7.08
N ASP A 280 -4.96 11.94 -6.74
CA ASP A 280 -4.30 12.74 -5.70
C ASP A 280 -4.13 14.19 -6.12
N LEU A 281 -4.16 15.09 -5.16
CA LEU A 281 -3.86 16.51 -5.38
C LEU A 281 -2.37 16.75 -5.65
N PRO A 282 -2.05 17.79 -6.41
CA PRO A 282 -0.66 18.20 -6.61
C PRO A 282 -0.08 18.85 -5.33
N PRO A 283 1.26 18.87 -5.17
CA PRO A 283 1.94 19.35 -3.96
C PRO A 283 1.61 20.80 -3.57
N GLU A 284 1.28 21.67 -4.54
CA GLU A 284 0.92 23.07 -4.32
C GLU A 284 -0.38 23.21 -3.51
N LYS A 285 -1.23 22.18 -3.52
CA LYS A 285 -2.49 22.14 -2.77
C LYS A 285 -2.35 21.64 -1.33
N LYS A 286 -1.15 21.27 -0.90
CA LYS A 286 -0.91 20.71 0.44
C LYS A 286 -1.37 21.64 1.57
N GLU A 287 -1.12 22.93 1.44
CA GLU A 287 -1.47 23.93 2.46
C GLU A 287 -2.85 24.59 2.22
N ASP A 288 -3.60 24.16 1.21
CA ASP A 288 -4.93 24.69 0.90
C ASP A 288 -5.92 24.32 2.02
N ASN A 289 -6.62 25.32 2.56
CA ASN A 289 -7.53 25.15 3.71
C ASN A 289 -8.76 24.30 3.38
N MET A 290 -9.21 24.32 2.12
CA MET A 290 -10.44 23.63 1.71
C MET A 290 -10.17 22.20 1.26
N THR A 291 -9.10 22.00 0.50
CA THR A 291 -8.82 20.71 -0.17
C THR A 291 -7.58 20.00 0.38
N GLY A 292 -6.63 20.70 0.96
CA GLY A 292 -5.40 20.19 1.53
C GLY A 292 -5.47 19.95 3.05
N LYS A 293 -4.32 20.11 3.71
CA LYS A 293 -4.13 19.97 5.17
C LYS A 293 -4.54 18.60 5.73
N LEU A 294 -4.29 17.55 4.97
CA LEU A 294 -4.41 16.18 5.45
C LEU A 294 -3.03 15.52 5.53
N PRO A 295 -2.79 14.66 6.51
CA PRO A 295 -1.59 13.83 6.54
C PRO A 295 -1.49 12.99 5.25
N PHE A 296 -0.30 12.83 4.73
CA PHE A 296 -0.01 11.99 3.57
C PHE A 296 -0.71 12.36 2.25
N CYS A 297 -1.36 13.53 2.16
CA CYS A 297 -1.94 13.99 0.90
C CYS A 297 -0.92 14.69 0.00
N CYS A 298 -1.37 14.93 -1.23
CA CYS A 298 -0.83 15.96 -2.12
C CYS A 298 0.58 15.66 -2.62
N LYS A 299 0.73 14.51 -3.29
CA LYS A 299 1.99 14.01 -3.87
C LYS A 299 1.87 13.73 -5.36
N ASN A 300 0.88 14.33 -6.02
CA ASN A 300 0.60 14.11 -7.45
C ASN A 300 0.41 12.61 -7.80
N GLY A 301 -0.14 11.83 -6.86
CA GLY A 301 -0.38 10.41 -7.01
C GLY A 301 0.87 9.52 -6.97
N THR A 302 1.97 10.00 -6.40
CA THR A 302 3.18 9.19 -6.27
C THR A 302 3.15 8.39 -4.96
N LEU A 303 3.28 7.07 -5.08
CA LEU A 303 3.51 6.13 -3.98
C LEU A 303 4.80 5.37 -4.23
N LEU A 304 5.76 5.52 -3.31
CA LEU A 304 7.06 4.87 -3.37
C LEU A 304 7.13 3.62 -2.49
N PRO A 305 8.08 2.73 -2.72
CA PRO A 305 8.37 1.64 -1.78
C PRO A 305 8.71 2.20 -0.40
N PRO A 306 8.21 1.59 0.69
CA PRO A 306 8.48 2.06 2.06
C PRO A 306 9.97 2.04 2.43
N ILE A 307 10.76 1.17 1.79
CA ILE A 307 12.21 1.09 1.99
C ILE A 307 12.96 2.31 1.40
N MET A 308 12.36 3.01 0.45
CA MET A 308 12.93 4.23 -0.13
C MET A 308 12.55 5.47 0.69
N ASP A 309 11.25 5.66 0.90
CA ASP A 309 10.69 6.79 1.63
C ASP A 309 9.36 6.41 2.28
N PRO A 310 9.35 6.10 3.60
CA PRO A 310 8.12 5.78 4.31
C PRO A 310 7.07 6.90 4.27
N SER A 311 7.49 8.16 4.16
CA SER A 311 6.57 9.30 4.10
C SER A 311 5.82 9.38 2.76
N LYS A 312 6.39 8.82 1.70
CA LYS A 312 5.81 8.74 0.36
C LYS A 312 5.18 7.37 0.04
N SER A 313 5.19 6.41 0.99
CA SER A 313 4.59 5.09 0.79
C SER A 313 3.08 5.05 1.06
N ARG A 314 2.53 6.10 1.63
CA ARG A 314 1.11 6.23 2.00
C ARG A 314 0.45 7.43 1.34
N SER A 315 -0.80 7.30 0.91
CA SER A 315 -1.67 8.42 0.49
C SER A 315 -2.98 8.38 1.27
N MET A 316 -3.57 9.54 1.56
CA MET A 316 -4.79 9.65 2.35
C MET A 316 -5.67 10.77 1.81
N PHE A 317 -6.98 10.51 1.75
CA PHE A 317 -7.98 11.52 1.43
C PHE A 317 -9.29 11.25 2.15
N GLN A 318 -10.14 12.27 2.29
CA GLN A 318 -11.44 12.21 2.95
C GLN A 318 -12.56 12.59 2.01
N LEU A 319 -13.72 11.95 2.22
CA LEU A 319 -14.94 12.11 1.43
C LEU A 319 -16.11 12.40 2.36
N GLN A 320 -16.89 13.44 2.07
CA GLN A 320 -18.23 13.56 2.61
C GLN A 320 -19.20 12.90 1.62
N VAL A 321 -19.82 11.81 2.03
CA VAL A 321 -20.69 10.97 1.20
C VAL A 321 -22.13 11.13 1.63
N PHE A 322 -23.01 11.46 0.71
CA PHE A 322 -24.45 11.53 0.93
C PHE A 322 -25.13 10.22 0.54
N LYS A 323 -26.14 9.85 1.32
CA LYS A 323 -26.93 8.63 1.15
C LYS A 323 -28.32 8.99 0.63
N LEU A 324 -28.87 8.16 -0.27
CA LEU A 324 -30.24 8.30 -0.72
C LEU A 324 -31.22 7.45 0.11
N PRO A 325 -32.49 7.87 0.25
CA PRO A 325 -33.53 7.01 0.77
C PRO A 325 -33.71 5.75 -0.10
N PRO A 326 -34.05 4.60 0.46
CA PRO A 326 -34.45 4.33 1.85
C PRO A 326 -33.27 4.13 2.83
N ASP A 327 -32.04 4.30 2.38
CA ASP A 327 -30.82 4.06 3.17
C ASP A 327 -30.60 5.05 4.32
N LEU A 328 -31.48 6.07 4.41
CA LEU A 328 -31.58 6.97 5.55
C LEU A 328 -32.08 6.29 6.84
N ASN A 329 -32.63 5.11 6.75
CA ASN A 329 -33.08 4.33 7.91
C ASN A 329 -31.91 3.76 8.74
N ARG A 330 -30.76 4.44 8.71
CA ARG A 330 -29.60 4.08 9.58
C ARG A 330 -29.23 2.59 9.48
N THR A 331 -29.58 1.95 8.36
CA THR A 331 -29.18 0.57 8.07
C THR A 331 -27.68 0.51 7.76
N ALA A 332 -27.11 -0.65 7.82
CA ALA A 332 -25.68 -0.88 7.71
C ALA A 332 -25.00 -0.04 6.62
N LEU A 333 -23.85 0.55 6.94
CA LEU A 333 -22.99 1.21 5.99
C LEU A 333 -22.37 0.15 5.07
N TYR A 334 -22.47 0.38 3.77
CA TYR A 334 -21.88 -0.49 2.76
C TYR A 334 -20.63 0.15 2.16
N PRO A 335 -19.50 -0.58 2.12
CA PRO A 335 -18.33 -0.06 1.44
C PRO A 335 -18.56 -0.06 -0.06
N PRO A 336 -17.97 0.88 -0.81
CA PRO A 336 -17.94 0.79 -2.27
C PRO A 336 -17.33 -0.54 -2.73
N GLN A 337 -17.75 -1.02 -3.91
CA GLN A 337 -17.30 -2.28 -4.49
C GLN A 337 -16.46 -2.05 -5.74
N HIS A 338 -15.93 -3.12 -6.33
CA HIS A 338 -15.20 -3.10 -7.60
C HIS A 338 -14.04 -2.09 -7.64
N TRP A 339 -13.26 -2.11 -6.57
CA TRP A 339 -12.09 -1.26 -6.44
C TRP A 339 -11.04 -1.55 -7.51
N LYS A 340 -10.54 -0.51 -8.13
CA LYS A 340 -9.47 -0.56 -9.12
C LYS A 340 -8.54 0.63 -8.93
N ILE A 341 -7.25 0.37 -8.95
CA ILE A 341 -6.21 1.39 -8.91
C ILE A 341 -5.22 1.15 -10.04
N ASP A 342 -4.94 2.21 -10.79
CA ASP A 342 -3.99 2.20 -11.90
C ASP A 342 -2.99 3.34 -11.69
N GLY A 343 -1.81 3.21 -12.26
CA GLY A 343 -0.80 4.26 -12.36
C GLY A 343 -0.27 4.40 -13.78
N VAL A 344 0.36 5.52 -14.06
CA VAL A 344 1.01 5.76 -15.36
C VAL A 344 2.35 5.04 -15.37
N LEU A 345 2.57 4.16 -16.36
CA LEU A 345 3.83 3.40 -16.53
C LEU A 345 4.21 2.50 -15.34
N ASN A 346 3.25 2.02 -14.59
CA ASN A 346 3.46 1.18 -13.43
C ASN A 346 2.89 -0.23 -13.63
N PRO A 347 3.26 -1.20 -12.77
CA PRO A 347 2.65 -2.52 -12.78
C PRO A 347 1.15 -2.43 -12.58
N GLN A 348 0.42 -3.38 -13.17
CA GLN A 348 -1.03 -3.47 -13.00
C GLN A 348 -1.35 -4.13 -11.67
N TYR A 349 -2.29 -3.54 -10.95
CA TYR A 349 -2.80 -4.08 -9.70
C TYR A 349 -4.17 -4.72 -9.92
N LYS A 350 -4.39 -5.88 -9.31
CA LYS A 350 -5.71 -6.51 -9.22
C LYS A 350 -6.16 -6.46 -7.78
N CYS A 351 -7.26 -5.76 -7.52
CA CYS A 351 -7.84 -5.61 -6.21
C CYS A 351 -8.89 -6.67 -5.91
N GLY A 352 -8.92 -7.15 -4.68
CA GLY A 352 -9.97 -8.02 -4.14
C GLY A 352 -11.22 -7.23 -3.73
N PRO A 353 -12.25 -7.93 -3.22
CA PRO A 353 -13.42 -7.28 -2.64
C PRO A 353 -13.07 -6.62 -1.29
N PRO A 354 -13.81 -5.58 -0.86
CA PRO A 354 -13.66 -5.03 0.48
C PRO A 354 -14.06 -6.05 1.54
N VAL A 355 -13.22 -6.23 2.53
CA VAL A 355 -13.42 -7.15 3.66
C VAL A 355 -13.50 -6.35 4.94
N ARG A 356 -14.53 -6.62 5.76
CA ARG A 356 -14.69 -5.98 7.07
C ARG A 356 -13.55 -6.36 7.99
N VAL A 357 -12.84 -5.36 8.49
CA VAL A 357 -11.71 -5.51 9.42
C VAL A 357 -11.99 -4.76 10.71
N ASP A 358 -11.14 -4.98 11.70
CA ASP A 358 -11.17 -4.24 12.97
C ASP A 358 -11.05 -2.73 12.71
N PRO A 359 -11.86 -1.89 13.38
CA PRO A 359 -11.85 -0.44 13.20
C PRO A 359 -10.45 0.17 13.34
N SER A 360 -10.11 1.04 12.39
CA SER A 360 -8.83 1.75 12.40
C SER A 360 -8.77 2.75 13.55
N GLN A 361 -7.58 2.89 14.13
CA GLN A 361 -7.28 3.84 15.21
C GLN A 361 -6.71 5.13 14.61
N PHE A 362 -7.12 6.25 15.15
CA PHE A 362 -6.61 7.57 14.77
C PHE A 362 -6.16 8.33 16.02
N PRO A 363 -5.07 9.12 15.95
CA PRO A 363 -4.74 10.05 17.01
C PRO A 363 -5.86 11.07 17.16
N ASP A 364 -6.23 11.38 18.39
CA ASP A 364 -7.22 12.43 18.65
C ASP A 364 -6.71 13.77 18.13
N PRO A 365 -7.49 14.50 17.31
CA PRO A 365 -7.12 15.82 16.81
C PRO A 365 -6.82 16.85 17.91
N SER A 366 -7.35 16.65 19.11
CA SER A 366 -7.10 17.53 20.26
C SER A 366 -5.72 17.36 20.91
N GLY A 367 -4.98 16.29 20.56
CA GLY A 367 -3.67 15.98 21.14
C GLY A 367 -3.69 15.50 22.60
N LEU A 368 -4.87 15.30 23.17
CA LEU A 368 -5.08 14.76 24.50
C LEU A 368 -5.13 13.24 24.44
N LEU A 369 -4.05 12.54 24.24
CA LEU A 369 -3.82 11.09 24.40
C LEU A 369 -4.98 10.10 24.11
N ALA A 370 -6.18 10.58 23.84
CA ALA A 370 -7.32 9.75 23.46
C ALA A 370 -7.18 9.31 22.01
N VAL A 371 -7.19 8.02 21.81
CA VAL A 371 -7.26 7.42 20.47
C VAL A 371 -8.72 7.36 20.04
N THR A 372 -9.05 7.88 18.87
CA THR A 372 -10.36 7.74 18.26
C THR A 372 -10.37 6.56 17.30
N TYR A 373 -11.56 5.95 17.12
CA TYR A 373 -11.75 4.79 16.24
C TYR A 373 -12.72 5.12 15.13
N ALA A 374 -12.51 4.50 13.98
CA ALA A 374 -13.51 4.49 12.94
C ALA A 374 -14.80 3.79 13.44
N ILE A 375 -15.94 4.22 12.96
CA ILE A 375 -17.23 3.52 13.18
C ILE A 375 -17.18 2.16 12.45
N SER A 376 -16.56 2.14 11.29
CA SER A 376 -16.45 0.95 10.45
C SER A 376 -15.22 1.03 9.56
N SER A 377 -14.55 -0.10 9.36
CA SER A 377 -13.37 -0.21 8.50
C SER A 377 -13.46 -1.41 7.56
N TRP A 378 -13.12 -1.20 6.31
CA TRP A 378 -12.99 -2.25 5.30
C TRP A 378 -11.62 -2.16 4.65
N GLN A 379 -11.02 -3.31 4.42
CA GLN A 379 -9.74 -3.43 3.73
C GLN A 379 -9.93 -4.05 2.34
N VAL A 380 -9.28 -3.45 1.36
CA VAL A 380 -9.14 -3.97 0.00
C VAL A 380 -7.67 -4.25 -0.23
N VAL A 381 -7.34 -5.49 -0.55
CA VAL A 381 -5.98 -5.93 -0.84
C VAL A 381 -5.79 -6.00 -2.35
N CYS A 382 -4.76 -5.32 -2.84
CA CYS A 382 -4.41 -5.32 -4.26
C CYS A 382 -3.01 -5.93 -4.44
N ASN A 383 -2.88 -6.82 -5.44
CA ASN A 383 -1.62 -7.46 -5.76
C ASN A 383 -1.20 -7.16 -7.20
N ILE A 384 0.09 -7.03 -7.42
CA ILE A 384 0.67 -6.82 -8.74
C ILE A 384 0.40 -8.05 -9.61
N THR A 385 -0.13 -7.81 -10.81
CA THR A 385 -0.36 -8.85 -11.80
C THR A 385 0.54 -8.62 -13.01
N LYS A 386 1.12 -9.70 -13.54
CA LYS A 386 1.85 -9.66 -14.82
C LYS A 386 0.91 -10.11 -15.92
N PRO A 387 0.46 -9.22 -16.83
CA PRO A 387 -0.28 -9.66 -18.01
C PRO A 387 0.63 -10.54 -18.88
N LYS A 388 0.13 -11.67 -19.34
CA LYS A 388 0.90 -12.64 -20.16
C LYS A 388 1.44 -12.08 -21.49
N ALA A 389 0.92 -10.94 -21.94
CA ALA A 389 1.19 -10.36 -23.25
C ALA A 389 1.85 -8.96 -23.21
N GLN A 390 2.20 -8.43 -22.06
CA GLN A 390 2.77 -7.08 -22.01
C GLN A 390 4.29 -7.13 -22.12
N ALA A 391 4.84 -6.46 -23.15
CA ALA A 391 6.28 -6.25 -23.30
C ALA A 391 6.82 -5.35 -22.20
N SER A 392 8.04 -5.63 -21.71
CA SER A 392 8.74 -4.79 -20.73
C SER A 392 9.01 -3.40 -21.32
N ARG A 393 8.87 -2.36 -20.50
CA ARG A 393 9.11 -0.96 -20.91
C ARG A 393 10.53 -0.49 -20.63
N CYS A 394 11.37 -1.35 -20.09
CA CYS A 394 12.79 -1.11 -19.88
C CYS A 394 13.61 -2.31 -20.35
N CYS A 395 14.79 -2.03 -20.88
CA CYS A 395 15.65 -3.00 -21.51
C CYS A 395 17.07 -2.92 -20.92
N VAL A 396 17.63 -4.07 -20.60
CA VAL A 396 18.98 -4.16 -20.04
C VAL A 396 19.94 -4.67 -21.11
N SER A 397 21.14 -4.10 -21.15
CA SER A 397 22.27 -4.60 -21.91
C SER A 397 23.39 -5.03 -20.98
N PHE A 398 24.09 -6.12 -21.33
CA PHE A 398 25.25 -6.61 -20.60
C PHE A 398 26.53 -6.34 -21.37
N SER A 399 27.54 -5.85 -20.66
CA SER A 399 28.89 -5.70 -21.18
C SER A 399 29.93 -6.02 -20.10
N ALA A 400 31.16 -6.28 -20.51
CA ALA A 400 32.22 -6.64 -19.57
C ALA A 400 33.58 -6.18 -20.10
N PHE A 401 34.53 -5.88 -19.22
CA PHE A 401 35.90 -5.42 -19.57
C PHE A 401 36.68 -6.41 -20.44
N TYR A 402 36.31 -7.68 -20.42
CA TYR A 402 36.95 -8.74 -21.20
C TYR A 402 36.31 -9.00 -22.57
N ASN A 403 35.31 -8.20 -22.98
CA ASN A 403 34.60 -8.32 -24.27
C ASN A 403 34.29 -6.94 -24.86
N ASN A 404 34.59 -6.74 -26.15
CA ASN A 404 34.40 -5.47 -26.86
C ASN A 404 32.96 -5.25 -27.34
N SER A 405 32.00 -6.13 -26.97
CA SER A 405 30.62 -6.00 -27.37
C SER A 405 29.67 -5.87 -26.18
N ALA A 406 28.57 -5.19 -26.38
CA ALA A 406 27.42 -5.22 -25.51
C ALA A 406 26.36 -6.19 -26.05
N VAL A 407 25.82 -7.01 -25.17
CA VAL A 407 24.71 -7.92 -25.47
C VAL A 407 23.42 -7.20 -25.07
N PRO A 408 22.56 -6.77 -26.01
CA PRO A 408 21.32 -6.09 -25.68
C PRO A 408 20.27 -7.08 -25.17
N CYS A 409 19.20 -6.56 -24.59
CA CYS A 409 18.03 -7.36 -24.24
C CYS A 409 17.44 -8.04 -25.46
N ASN A 410 16.53 -8.96 -25.22
CA ASN A 410 15.77 -9.59 -26.28
C ASN A 410 15.01 -8.54 -27.09
N THR A 411 15.08 -8.65 -28.42
CA THR A 411 14.32 -7.77 -29.31
C THR A 411 12.82 -7.86 -29.06
N CYS A 412 12.12 -6.77 -29.33
CA CYS A 412 10.68 -6.63 -29.08
C CYS A 412 10.26 -6.75 -27.61
N ALA A 413 11.21 -6.66 -26.68
CA ALA A 413 10.91 -6.70 -25.26
C ALA A 413 10.24 -5.42 -24.74
N CYS A 414 10.42 -4.30 -25.43
CA CYS A 414 10.05 -2.99 -24.95
C CYS A 414 9.04 -2.30 -25.88
N GLY A 415 7.76 -2.53 -25.65
CA GLY A 415 6.71 -1.69 -26.23
C GLY A 415 6.50 -1.81 -27.74
N CYS A 416 7.00 -2.84 -28.37
CA CYS A 416 6.67 -3.14 -29.76
C CYS A 416 5.23 -3.68 -29.86
N ASN A 417 4.24 -2.81 -29.69
CA ASN A 417 2.84 -3.20 -29.76
C ASN A 417 2.35 -3.44 -31.20
N ASP A 418 3.02 -2.81 -32.19
CA ASP A 418 2.67 -2.90 -33.61
C ASP A 418 3.87 -3.43 -34.42
N ILE A 419 4.23 -4.69 -34.17
CA ILE A 419 5.31 -5.31 -34.93
C ILE A 419 4.71 -5.78 -36.24
N ASP A 420 5.13 -5.15 -37.33
CA ASP A 420 5.02 -5.74 -38.64
C ASP A 420 6.00 -6.93 -38.73
N THR A 421 5.48 -8.12 -38.41
CA THR A 421 6.24 -9.38 -38.42
C THR A 421 6.78 -9.72 -39.81
N ASP A 422 6.33 -9.04 -40.87
CA ASP A 422 6.81 -9.23 -42.23
C ASP A 422 8.19 -8.59 -42.44
N THR A 423 8.51 -7.53 -41.70
CA THR A 423 9.78 -6.79 -41.85
C THR A 423 10.89 -7.25 -40.89
N CYS A 424 10.57 -7.80 -39.72
CA CYS A 424 11.54 -8.24 -38.73
C CYS A 424 11.18 -9.60 -38.10
N ASN A 425 12.14 -10.23 -37.40
CA ASN A 425 11.95 -11.51 -36.72
C ASN A 425 11.97 -11.32 -35.20
N ALA A 426 10.80 -11.41 -34.57
CA ALA A 426 10.63 -11.27 -33.12
C ALA A 426 11.34 -12.35 -32.28
N ASN A 427 11.61 -13.52 -32.90
CA ASN A 427 12.26 -14.64 -32.22
C ASN A 427 13.77 -14.70 -32.42
N SER A 428 14.32 -13.83 -33.25
CA SER A 428 15.78 -13.75 -33.46
C SER A 428 16.49 -13.23 -32.22
N ASN A 429 17.70 -13.76 -31.99
CA ASN A 429 18.60 -13.16 -31.02
C ASN A 429 18.97 -11.73 -31.46
N PRO A 430 19.10 -10.80 -30.51
CA PRO A 430 19.51 -9.44 -30.83
C PRO A 430 20.92 -9.42 -31.43
N LEU A 431 21.18 -8.43 -32.30
CA LEU A 431 22.52 -8.20 -32.81
C LEU A 431 23.40 -7.66 -31.68
N LEU A 432 24.66 -8.13 -31.63
CA LEU A 432 25.64 -7.57 -30.70
C LEU A 432 25.92 -6.11 -31.08
N LEU A 433 26.10 -5.28 -30.05
CA LEU A 433 26.33 -3.83 -30.20
C LEU A 433 27.76 -3.46 -29.81
N PRO A 434 28.42 -2.56 -30.56
CA PRO A 434 29.58 -1.88 -30.00
C PRO A 434 29.13 -0.98 -28.82
N PRO A 435 29.98 -0.73 -27.82
CA PRO A 435 29.61 0.06 -26.65
C PRO A 435 29.07 1.45 -26.95
N ASP A 436 29.56 2.10 -28.00
CA ASP A 436 29.14 3.42 -28.45
C ASP A 436 27.71 3.43 -29.03
N ALA A 437 27.19 2.28 -29.46
CA ALA A 437 25.79 2.16 -29.88
C ALA A 437 24.78 2.32 -28.75
N LEU A 438 25.18 2.18 -27.50
CA LEU A 438 24.33 2.43 -26.34
C LEU A 438 23.97 3.93 -26.16
N LEU A 439 24.71 4.81 -26.80
CA LEU A 439 24.54 6.27 -26.73
C LEU A 439 23.76 6.85 -27.92
N VAL A 440 23.36 6.03 -28.88
CA VAL A 440 22.60 6.49 -30.04
C VAL A 440 21.14 6.05 -29.94
N PRO A 441 20.20 6.82 -30.53
CA PRO A 441 18.79 6.45 -30.60
C PRO A 441 18.58 5.04 -31.18
N PHE A 442 17.50 4.40 -30.80
CA PHE A 442 17.20 3.02 -31.17
C PHE A 442 17.20 2.80 -32.69
N ASP A 443 16.70 3.75 -33.48
CA ASP A 443 16.64 3.67 -34.95
C ASP A 443 18.03 3.56 -35.59
N ASN A 444 19.05 4.18 -34.99
CA ASN A 444 20.42 4.18 -35.47
C ASN A 444 21.26 3.00 -34.96
N ARG A 445 20.79 2.28 -33.93
CA ARG A 445 21.53 1.14 -33.35
C ARG A 445 21.71 0.01 -34.32
N THR A 446 20.68 -0.30 -35.10
CA THR A 446 20.72 -1.36 -36.12
C THR A 446 21.79 -1.10 -37.16
N LEU A 447 21.97 0.14 -37.62
CA LEU A 447 23.01 0.51 -38.58
C LEU A 447 24.41 0.30 -37.97
N LYS A 448 24.61 0.76 -36.73
CA LYS A 448 25.88 0.54 -36.01
C LYS A 448 26.16 -0.94 -35.75
N ALA A 449 25.13 -1.73 -35.37
CA ALA A 449 25.25 -3.16 -35.15
C ALA A 449 25.66 -3.91 -36.44
N LYS A 450 25.08 -3.56 -37.58
CA LYS A 450 25.42 -4.14 -38.90
C LYS A 450 26.85 -3.77 -39.31
N ALA A 451 27.23 -2.50 -39.20
CA ALA A 451 28.60 -2.03 -39.53
C ALA A 451 29.64 -2.73 -38.65
N TRP A 452 29.37 -2.85 -37.36
CA TRP A 452 30.24 -3.55 -36.41
C TRP A 452 30.32 -5.06 -36.69
N ALA A 453 29.22 -5.72 -37.00
CA ALA A 453 29.18 -7.13 -37.37
C ALA A 453 30.00 -7.39 -38.64
N LYS A 454 29.92 -6.50 -39.66
CA LYS A 454 30.70 -6.57 -40.87
C LYS A 454 32.20 -6.41 -40.59
N GLN A 455 32.58 -5.45 -39.76
CA GLN A 455 33.97 -5.21 -39.37
C GLN A 455 34.59 -6.39 -38.61
N ASN A 456 33.77 -7.10 -37.79
CA ASN A 456 34.23 -8.25 -37.02
C ASN A 456 33.93 -9.61 -37.69
N HIS A 457 33.58 -9.60 -38.97
CA HIS A 457 33.25 -10.81 -39.76
C HIS A 457 32.17 -11.70 -39.11
N MET A 458 31.18 -11.08 -38.43
CA MET A 458 30.09 -11.76 -37.78
C MET A 458 28.91 -11.97 -38.74
N PRO A 459 28.20 -13.12 -38.68
CA PRO A 459 27.04 -13.34 -39.53
C PRO A 459 25.88 -12.42 -39.16
N VAL A 460 25.28 -11.77 -40.14
CA VAL A 460 24.07 -10.99 -40.02
C VAL A 460 22.91 -11.79 -40.60
N PRO A 461 21.81 -12.04 -39.84
CA PRO A 461 20.69 -12.81 -40.36
C PRO A 461 19.98 -12.07 -41.51
N LYS A 462 19.43 -12.84 -42.48
CA LYS A 462 18.70 -12.28 -43.62
C LYS A 462 17.50 -11.43 -43.17
N LYS A 463 16.70 -11.95 -42.24
CA LYS A 463 15.62 -11.22 -41.54
C LYS A 463 16.14 -10.75 -40.18
N LEU A 464 16.24 -9.46 -40.02
CA LEU A 464 16.81 -8.87 -38.82
C LEU A 464 15.91 -9.08 -37.59
N PRO A 465 16.49 -9.10 -36.38
CA PRO A 465 15.70 -8.98 -35.18
C PRO A 465 14.92 -7.66 -35.16
N CYS A 466 13.77 -7.65 -34.51
CA CYS A 466 12.99 -6.44 -34.35
C CYS A 466 13.72 -5.43 -33.45
N PRO A 467 13.49 -4.12 -33.63
CA PRO A 467 14.16 -3.10 -32.83
C PRO A 467 13.66 -3.11 -31.35
N ASP A 468 14.52 -2.69 -30.44
CA ASP A 468 14.25 -2.56 -29.01
C ASP A 468 13.91 -1.11 -28.64
N ASN A 469 12.66 -0.72 -28.78
CA ASN A 469 12.18 0.64 -28.51
C ASN A 469 11.78 0.80 -27.03
N CYS A 470 12.74 0.80 -26.13
CA CYS A 470 12.50 1.04 -24.71
C CYS A 470 12.55 2.51 -24.34
N GLY A 471 11.59 2.96 -23.53
CA GLY A 471 11.64 4.31 -22.95
C GLY A 471 12.80 4.50 -21.97
N VAL A 472 13.23 3.42 -21.30
CA VAL A 472 14.40 3.38 -20.42
C VAL A 472 15.30 2.22 -20.84
N SER A 473 16.59 2.49 -20.99
CA SER A 473 17.58 1.45 -21.19
C SER A 473 18.64 1.49 -20.09
N ILE A 474 19.12 0.31 -19.70
CA ILE A 474 20.07 0.16 -18.60
C ILE A 474 21.25 -0.66 -19.11
N ASN A 475 22.46 -0.19 -18.84
CA ASN A 475 23.65 -0.97 -19.09
C ASN A 475 24.25 -1.44 -17.78
N TRP A 476 24.45 -2.75 -17.67
CA TRP A 476 25.23 -3.39 -16.62
C TRP A 476 26.57 -3.81 -17.20
N HIS A 477 27.65 -3.17 -16.72
CA HIS A 477 29.00 -3.41 -17.18
C HIS A 477 29.87 -3.96 -16.07
N VAL A 478 30.35 -5.20 -16.19
CA VAL A 478 31.36 -5.75 -15.29
C VAL A 478 32.68 -5.06 -15.59
N SER A 479 33.15 -4.23 -14.65
CA SER A 479 34.32 -3.34 -14.86
C SER A 479 35.64 -3.98 -14.47
N THR A 480 35.66 -4.74 -13.34
CA THR A 480 36.87 -5.43 -12.86
C THR A 480 36.50 -6.75 -12.19
N ASP A 481 37.47 -7.68 -12.21
CA ASP A 481 37.37 -8.95 -11.48
C ASP A 481 38.73 -9.28 -10.87
N TYR A 482 38.83 -9.40 -9.54
CA TYR A 482 40.06 -9.65 -8.80
C TYR A 482 39.82 -10.71 -7.69
N LYS A 483 40.89 -11.12 -7.01
CA LYS A 483 40.87 -12.24 -6.07
C LYS A 483 39.82 -12.11 -4.97
N ASN A 484 39.68 -10.91 -4.38
CA ASN A 484 38.83 -10.70 -3.19
C ASN A 484 37.50 -10.00 -3.50
N GLY A 485 37.30 -9.54 -4.73
CA GLY A 485 36.11 -8.78 -5.09
C GLY A 485 36.03 -8.50 -6.59
N TRP A 486 35.04 -7.71 -6.97
CA TRP A 486 34.81 -7.27 -8.33
C TRP A 486 33.98 -5.99 -8.33
N THR A 487 33.97 -5.29 -9.44
CA THR A 487 33.15 -4.07 -9.59
C THR A 487 32.31 -4.15 -10.85
N ALA A 488 31.14 -3.51 -10.79
CA ALA A 488 30.28 -3.29 -11.93
C ALA A 488 29.89 -1.82 -12.03
N ARG A 489 29.58 -1.37 -13.22
CA ARG A 489 29.02 -0.04 -13.48
C ARG A 489 27.58 -0.20 -13.93
N LEU A 490 26.67 0.46 -13.24
CA LEU A 490 25.27 0.63 -13.59
C LEU A 490 25.11 1.97 -14.30
N THR A 491 24.56 1.97 -15.51
CA THR A 491 24.21 3.19 -16.26
C THR A 491 22.75 3.13 -16.65
N VAL A 492 21.99 4.15 -16.31
CA VAL A 492 20.56 4.28 -16.63
C VAL A 492 20.39 5.39 -17.65
N PHE A 493 19.69 5.13 -18.74
CA PHE A 493 19.39 6.06 -19.82
C PHE A 493 17.88 6.30 -19.91
N ASN A 494 17.48 7.56 -19.96
CA ASN A 494 16.10 7.98 -20.19
C ASN A 494 15.95 8.53 -21.61
N TRP A 495 15.20 7.83 -22.44
CA TRP A 495 14.90 8.19 -23.84
C TRP A 495 13.51 8.87 -23.98
N ARG A 496 12.86 9.18 -22.84
CA ARG A 496 11.61 9.95 -22.82
C ARG A 496 11.93 11.43 -22.84
N ASP A 497 10.95 12.22 -23.23
CA ASP A 497 10.96 13.68 -23.22
C ASP A 497 10.71 14.30 -21.85
N PHE A 498 10.39 13.48 -20.84
CA PHE A 498 10.15 13.87 -19.46
C PHE A 498 11.14 13.24 -18.48
N ALA A 499 11.38 13.91 -17.36
CA ALA A 499 12.21 13.39 -16.29
C ALA A 499 11.46 12.38 -15.41
N PHE A 500 12.16 11.38 -14.88
CA PHE A 500 11.69 10.53 -13.80
C PHE A 500 12.16 11.08 -12.46
N GLU A 501 11.22 11.53 -11.64
CA GLU A 501 11.48 11.92 -10.26
C GLU A 501 11.50 10.68 -9.36
N ASP A 502 12.28 10.73 -8.28
CA ASP A 502 12.40 9.63 -7.31
C ASP A 502 12.60 8.25 -7.98
N TRP A 503 13.39 8.19 -9.05
CA TRP A 503 13.65 6.94 -9.76
C TRP A 503 14.44 5.95 -8.93
N PHE A 504 14.23 4.68 -9.18
CA PHE A 504 15.05 3.62 -8.61
C PHE A 504 15.25 2.44 -9.57
N VAL A 505 16.36 1.74 -9.37
CA VAL A 505 16.65 0.45 -10.01
C VAL A 505 16.85 -0.58 -8.91
N ALA A 506 16.08 -1.66 -8.93
CA ALA A 506 16.29 -2.79 -8.03
C ALA A 506 16.93 -3.94 -8.81
N ILE A 507 18.01 -4.48 -8.28
CA ILE A 507 18.83 -5.49 -8.96
C ILE A 507 18.94 -6.73 -8.09
N ASP A 508 18.47 -7.87 -8.60
CA ASP A 508 18.70 -9.19 -7.99
C ASP A 508 19.98 -9.79 -8.60
N MET A 509 21.01 -9.88 -7.78
CA MET A 509 22.31 -10.44 -8.16
C MET A 509 22.43 -11.94 -7.86
N GLY A 510 21.33 -12.61 -7.52
CA GLY A 510 21.32 -14.03 -7.21
C GLY A 510 22.40 -14.40 -6.18
N LYS A 511 23.34 -15.25 -6.61
CA LYS A 511 24.44 -15.73 -5.75
C LYS A 511 25.43 -14.65 -5.32
N ALA A 512 25.64 -13.62 -6.15
CA ALA A 512 26.57 -12.52 -5.86
C ALA A 512 25.97 -11.44 -4.95
N GLY A 513 24.65 -11.39 -4.78
CA GLY A 513 23.93 -10.35 -4.03
C GLY A 513 24.41 -10.13 -2.59
N PRO A 514 24.64 -11.19 -1.79
CA PRO A 514 25.18 -11.04 -0.44
C PRO A 514 26.56 -10.33 -0.39
N GLY A 515 27.29 -10.33 -1.51
CA GLY A 515 28.58 -9.68 -1.64
C GLY A 515 28.54 -8.18 -1.90
N TYR A 516 27.39 -7.56 -2.05
CA TYR A 516 27.29 -6.10 -2.23
C TYR A 516 27.99 -5.36 -1.07
N GLU A 517 28.88 -4.45 -1.36
CA GLU A 517 29.62 -3.66 -0.36
C GLU A 517 29.21 -2.19 -0.39
N ASN A 518 29.35 -1.55 -1.53
CA ASN A 518 29.14 -0.12 -1.65
C ASN A 518 28.77 0.32 -3.08
N VAL A 519 28.19 1.51 -3.20
CA VAL A 519 27.92 2.23 -4.45
C VAL A 519 28.39 3.68 -4.31
N TYR A 520 29.01 4.26 -5.36
CA TYR A 520 29.76 5.51 -5.22
C TYR A 520 28.92 6.78 -5.48
N SER A 521 28.05 6.77 -6.50
CA SER A 521 27.27 7.96 -6.92
C SER A 521 25.76 7.78 -6.78
N PHE A 522 25.32 6.71 -6.13
CA PHE A 522 23.93 6.42 -5.82
C PHE A 522 23.80 6.11 -4.34
N ASN A 523 22.57 6.09 -3.85
CA ASN A 523 22.23 5.46 -2.59
C ASN A 523 21.84 3.99 -2.84
N GLY A 524 22.39 3.06 -2.07
CA GLY A 524 22.15 1.64 -2.25
C GLY A 524 21.62 0.98 -0.98
N THR A 525 20.44 0.36 -1.03
CA THR A 525 19.80 -0.29 0.12
C THR A 525 19.46 -1.74 -0.20
N ARG A 526 19.86 -2.66 0.68
CA ARG A 526 19.51 -4.09 0.56
C ARG A 526 18.05 -4.34 0.92
N VAL A 527 17.38 -5.19 0.17
CA VAL A 527 15.99 -5.58 0.42
C VAL A 527 15.92 -6.82 1.30
N PRO A 528 15.39 -6.72 2.52
CA PRO A 528 15.15 -7.89 3.37
C PRO A 528 14.07 -8.82 2.77
N PRO A 529 14.02 -10.13 3.13
CA PRO A 529 14.97 -10.86 3.96
C PRO A 529 16.11 -11.48 3.16
N SER A 530 16.04 -11.54 1.83
CA SER A 530 16.96 -12.34 1.01
C SER A 530 18.36 -11.74 0.87
N ASN A 531 18.52 -10.44 1.06
CA ASN A 531 19.75 -9.68 0.81
C ASN A 531 20.38 -9.88 -0.59
N ARG A 532 19.64 -10.49 -1.53
CA ARG A 532 20.06 -10.71 -2.92
C ARG A 532 19.76 -9.51 -3.80
N THR A 533 18.69 -8.79 -3.45
CA THR A 533 18.23 -7.61 -4.16
C THR A 533 18.76 -6.36 -3.49
N VAL A 534 19.29 -5.45 -4.29
CA VAL A 534 19.72 -4.11 -3.85
C VAL A 534 18.96 -3.08 -4.66
N ILE A 535 18.40 -2.09 -3.98
CA ILE A 535 17.78 -0.91 -4.60
C ILE A 535 18.82 0.18 -4.70
N PHE A 536 18.97 0.75 -5.87
CA PHE A 536 19.80 1.92 -6.16
C PHE A 536 18.89 3.09 -6.56
N GLN A 537 19.14 4.24 -5.98
CA GLN A 537 18.43 5.49 -6.28
C GLN A 537 19.40 6.66 -6.34
N GLY A 538 19.02 7.77 -6.96
CA GLY A 538 19.82 9.00 -6.96
C GLY A 538 20.08 9.50 -5.54
N LEU A 539 21.18 10.21 -5.35
CA LEU A 539 21.48 10.87 -4.08
C LEU A 539 20.45 11.96 -3.77
N PRO A 540 20.24 12.33 -2.50
CA PRO A 540 19.35 13.44 -2.13
C PRO A 540 19.66 14.70 -2.94
N GLY A 541 18.64 15.31 -3.54
CA GLY A 541 18.76 16.44 -4.46
C GLY A 541 19.21 16.09 -5.91
N MET A 542 19.57 14.82 -6.17
CA MET A 542 19.93 14.30 -7.50
C MET A 542 19.10 13.06 -7.87
N ASN A 543 17.93 12.91 -7.27
CA ASN A 543 17.03 11.78 -7.44
C ASN A 543 16.08 11.91 -8.64
N TYR A 544 16.43 12.71 -9.63
CA TYR A 544 15.72 12.85 -10.89
C TYR A 544 16.59 12.40 -12.07
N LEU A 545 16.02 11.63 -12.98
CA LEU A 545 16.66 11.20 -14.22
C LEU A 545 16.06 12.06 -15.35
N VAL A 546 16.81 13.05 -15.82
CA VAL A 546 16.37 14.00 -16.85
C VAL A 546 15.91 13.28 -18.12
N GLY A 547 15.02 13.90 -18.88
CA GLY A 547 14.60 13.42 -20.19
C GLY A 547 15.71 13.56 -21.26
N GLN A 548 15.47 13.00 -22.44
CA GLN A 548 16.34 13.25 -23.59
C GLN A 548 16.26 14.71 -24.03
N VAL A 549 17.36 15.21 -24.54
CA VAL A 549 17.47 16.56 -25.12
C VAL A 549 17.90 16.46 -26.59
N ASN A 550 17.37 17.33 -27.42
CA ASN A 550 17.85 17.45 -28.80
C ASN A 550 19.25 18.01 -28.81
N GLY A 551 20.08 17.56 -29.76
CA GLY A 551 21.38 18.12 -29.99
C GLY A 551 21.33 19.60 -30.44
N THR A 552 22.47 20.26 -30.48
CA THR A 552 22.57 21.68 -30.83
C THR A 552 21.99 21.99 -32.22
N ASN A 553 22.04 21.03 -33.13
CA ASN A 553 21.38 21.08 -34.42
C ASN A 553 20.46 19.86 -34.59
N PRO A 554 19.13 19.97 -34.36
CA PRO A 554 18.19 18.85 -34.40
C PRO A 554 18.17 18.12 -35.75
N LEU A 555 18.60 18.74 -36.84
CA LEU A 555 18.66 18.12 -38.18
C LEU A 555 19.91 17.27 -38.39
N ARG A 556 20.96 17.47 -37.58
CA ARG A 556 22.25 16.80 -37.72
C ARG A 556 22.65 15.97 -36.52
N ASP A 557 22.30 16.46 -35.33
CA ASP A 557 22.70 15.85 -34.08
C ASP A 557 21.58 14.93 -33.54
N PRO A 558 21.87 13.66 -33.26
CA PRO A 558 20.87 12.76 -32.68
C PRO A 558 20.51 13.24 -31.26
N PRO A 559 19.28 12.95 -30.80
CA PRO A 559 18.89 13.19 -29.42
C PRO A 559 19.84 12.52 -28.42
N VAL A 560 20.17 13.22 -27.35
CA VAL A 560 21.02 12.72 -26.27
C VAL A 560 20.13 12.29 -25.10
N PRO A 561 20.17 11.01 -24.67
CA PRO A 561 19.36 10.55 -23.54
C PRO A 561 19.85 11.16 -22.24
N GLY A 562 18.92 11.43 -21.33
CA GLY A 562 19.27 11.66 -19.93
C GLY A 562 20.02 10.46 -19.37
N LYS A 563 21.07 10.69 -18.58
CA LYS A 563 21.94 9.61 -18.12
C LYS A 563 22.38 9.82 -16.68
N GLN A 564 22.29 8.74 -15.88
CA GLN A 564 22.97 8.64 -14.59
C GLN A 564 23.74 7.33 -14.51
N GLN A 565 24.86 7.31 -13.81
CA GLN A 565 25.68 6.12 -13.67
C GLN A 565 26.41 6.08 -12.33
N SER A 566 26.68 4.86 -11.87
CA SER A 566 27.49 4.63 -10.67
C SER A 566 28.29 3.34 -10.79
N VAL A 567 29.40 3.28 -10.05
CA VAL A 567 30.19 2.07 -9.86
C VAL A 567 29.73 1.42 -8.55
N ILE A 568 29.64 0.10 -8.58
CA ILE A 568 29.19 -0.73 -7.47
C ILE A 568 30.31 -1.74 -7.15
N SER A 569 30.66 -1.88 -5.89
CA SER A 569 31.68 -2.85 -5.43
C SER A 569 31.03 -4.04 -4.73
N PHE A 570 31.62 -5.20 -5.00
CA PHE A 570 31.21 -6.49 -4.44
C PHE A 570 32.40 -7.24 -3.89
N THR A 571 32.24 -7.90 -2.74
CA THR A 571 33.20 -8.83 -2.19
C THR A 571 32.95 -10.26 -2.68
N LYS A 572 34.01 -11.04 -2.76
CA LYS A 572 33.96 -12.50 -2.93
C LYS A 572 34.17 -13.25 -1.63
N LYS A 573 34.49 -12.52 -0.55
CA LYS A 573 34.70 -13.11 0.78
C LYS A 573 33.45 -13.85 1.22
N ASN A 574 33.61 -15.04 1.75
CA ASN A 574 32.52 -15.88 2.27
C ASN A 574 31.48 -16.37 1.23
N ILE A 575 31.72 -16.14 -0.07
CA ILE A 575 30.86 -16.65 -1.15
C ILE A 575 31.64 -17.68 -1.96
N LYS A 576 31.38 -18.96 -1.71
CA LYS A 576 32.10 -20.05 -2.38
C LYS A 576 31.62 -20.24 -3.82
N GLY A 577 32.56 -20.50 -4.72
CA GLY A 577 32.27 -20.89 -6.11
C GLY A 577 31.64 -19.79 -6.95
N LEU A 578 31.94 -18.53 -6.69
CA LEU A 578 31.50 -17.38 -7.49
C LEU A 578 32.39 -17.27 -8.74
N ASN A 579 31.76 -17.29 -9.92
CA ASN A 579 32.43 -17.16 -11.21
C ASN A 579 31.82 -16.00 -12.02
N ILE A 580 32.47 -14.84 -11.94
CA ILE A 580 31.95 -13.60 -12.53
C ILE A 580 31.81 -13.69 -14.06
N PRO A 581 32.80 -14.20 -14.83
CA PRO A 581 32.68 -14.32 -16.28
C PRO A 581 31.65 -15.34 -16.77
N GLU A 582 31.30 -16.33 -15.95
CA GLU A 582 30.35 -17.37 -16.32
C GLU A 582 28.90 -17.06 -15.92
N GLY A 583 28.62 -15.82 -15.52
CA GLY A 583 27.26 -15.32 -15.28
C GLY A 583 26.99 -14.77 -13.88
N ASP A 584 27.74 -15.17 -12.85
CA ASP A 584 27.51 -14.69 -11.47
C ASP A 584 27.75 -13.17 -11.31
N GLY A 585 28.41 -12.53 -12.27
CA GLY A 585 28.62 -11.07 -12.32
C GLY A 585 27.47 -10.29 -12.97
N PHE A 586 26.41 -10.97 -13.39
CA PHE A 586 25.29 -10.32 -14.07
C PHE A 586 23.97 -10.52 -13.29
N PRO A 587 23.06 -9.52 -13.33
CA PRO A 587 21.76 -9.61 -12.66
C PRO A 587 20.91 -10.78 -13.17
N THR A 588 20.22 -11.45 -12.26
CA THR A 588 19.20 -12.45 -12.57
C THR A 588 17.83 -11.80 -12.83
N LYS A 589 17.57 -10.65 -12.17
CA LYS A 589 16.41 -9.78 -12.42
C LYS A 589 16.81 -8.33 -12.20
N LEU A 590 16.15 -7.45 -12.93
CA LEU A 590 16.32 -6.02 -12.78
C LEU A 590 14.97 -5.33 -12.95
N PHE A 591 14.70 -4.37 -12.06
CA PHE A 591 13.46 -3.60 -12.05
C PHE A 591 13.79 -2.12 -12.16
N PHE A 592 13.03 -1.39 -12.95
CA PHE A 592 13.05 0.07 -13.00
C PHE A 592 11.68 0.61 -12.55
N ASN A 593 11.66 1.42 -11.51
CA ASN A 593 10.44 1.97 -10.92
C ASN A 593 9.34 0.90 -10.66
N GLY A 594 9.75 -0.28 -10.20
CA GLY A 594 8.83 -1.38 -9.87
C GLY A 594 8.48 -2.30 -11.04
N GLU A 595 8.83 -1.95 -12.27
CA GLU A 595 8.58 -2.79 -13.45
C GLU A 595 9.81 -3.66 -13.77
N GLU A 596 9.60 -4.95 -14.01
CA GLU A 596 10.67 -5.88 -14.39
C GLU A 596 11.13 -5.62 -15.83
N CYS A 597 12.41 -5.33 -15.99
CA CYS A 597 13.04 -5.08 -17.27
C CYS A 597 13.37 -6.37 -18.03
N ALA A 598 13.37 -6.29 -19.35
CA ALA A 598 13.87 -7.37 -20.18
C ALA A 598 15.39 -7.51 -20.06
N LEU A 599 15.86 -8.73 -19.84
CA LEU A 599 17.27 -9.06 -19.73
C LEU A 599 17.80 -9.75 -20.99
N PRO A 600 19.12 -9.63 -21.29
CA PRO A 600 19.77 -10.46 -22.30
C PRO A 600 19.68 -11.94 -21.98
N LYS A 601 19.51 -12.78 -23.00
CA LYS A 601 19.53 -14.24 -22.86
C LYS A 601 20.93 -14.81 -22.66
N HIS A 602 21.97 -14.07 -23.02
CA HIS A 602 23.36 -14.51 -23.01
C HIS A 602 24.24 -13.47 -22.33
N PHE A 603 25.32 -13.94 -21.71
CA PHE A 603 26.36 -13.08 -21.14
C PHE A 603 27.45 -12.81 -22.15
N PRO A 604 28.20 -11.66 -22.05
CA PRO A 604 29.43 -11.45 -22.80
C PRO A 604 30.42 -12.56 -22.49
N LYS A 605 30.83 -13.36 -23.49
CA LYS A 605 31.79 -14.45 -23.31
C LYS A 605 33.20 -13.88 -23.23
N LYS A 606 34.01 -14.41 -22.32
CA LYS A 606 35.44 -14.15 -22.31
C LYS A 606 36.04 -14.68 -23.62
N SER A 607 36.70 -13.82 -24.41
CA SER A 607 37.39 -14.26 -25.61
C SER A 607 38.41 -15.30 -25.18
N SER A 608 38.22 -16.56 -25.56
CA SER A 608 39.29 -17.51 -25.57
C SER A 608 40.29 -17.01 -26.62
N GLY A 609 41.27 -16.26 -26.16
CA GLY A 609 42.37 -15.84 -27.02
C GLY A 609 42.95 -17.11 -27.61
N HIS A 610 42.68 -17.37 -28.89
CA HIS A 610 43.54 -18.23 -29.68
C HIS A 610 44.90 -17.52 -29.67
N ARG A 611 45.77 -17.87 -28.71
CA ARG A 611 47.19 -17.81 -28.95
C ARG A 611 47.40 -18.72 -30.15
N ARG A 612 47.23 -18.19 -31.37
CA ARG A 612 47.95 -18.71 -32.53
C ARG A 612 49.41 -18.57 -32.12
N GLY A 613 49.98 -19.69 -31.68
CA GLY A 613 51.39 -19.78 -31.44
C GLY A 613 52.11 -19.37 -32.74
N ILE A 614 52.69 -18.21 -32.72
CA ILE A 614 53.80 -17.91 -33.62
C ILE A 614 54.95 -18.77 -33.08
N SER A 615 54.92 -20.04 -33.43
CA SER A 615 55.95 -21.00 -33.05
C SER A 615 56.50 -21.76 -34.27
N VAL A 616 56.29 -21.25 -35.49
CA VAL A 616 56.79 -21.94 -36.69
C VAL A 616 57.71 -21.05 -37.55
N SER A 617 57.85 -19.76 -37.26
CA SER A 617 58.74 -18.90 -38.07
C SER A 617 60.11 -18.62 -37.45
N MET A 618 60.36 -18.89 -36.19
CA MET A 618 61.70 -18.73 -35.61
C MET A 618 62.66 -19.87 -35.87
N SER A 619 62.16 -21.10 -36.08
CA SER A 619 63.00 -22.23 -36.41
C SER A 619 63.57 -22.18 -37.86
N PHE A 620 62.88 -21.53 -38.80
CA PHE A 620 63.38 -21.37 -40.15
C PHE A 620 64.45 -20.25 -40.33
N VAL A 621 64.38 -19.22 -39.51
CA VAL A 621 65.40 -18.12 -39.56
C VAL A 621 66.70 -18.56 -38.97
N PHE A 622 66.75 -19.39 -37.94
CA PHE A 622 68.00 -19.95 -37.41
C PHE A 622 68.64 -21.03 -38.31
N ALA A 623 67.85 -21.78 -39.05
CA ALA A 623 68.40 -22.76 -40.03
C ALA A 623 69.02 -22.08 -41.26
N THR A 624 68.51 -20.94 -41.72
CA THR A 624 69.10 -20.20 -42.83
C THR A 624 70.33 -19.41 -42.47
N ILE A 625 70.47 -18.91 -41.24
CA ILE A 625 71.67 -18.25 -40.73
C ILE A 625 72.81 -19.28 -40.49
N ALA A 626 72.55 -20.49 -40.03
CA ALA A 626 73.54 -21.54 -39.84
C ALA A 626 74.02 -22.11 -41.21
N ALA A 627 73.20 -22.13 -42.27
CA ALA A 627 73.63 -22.55 -43.61
C ALA A 627 74.46 -21.47 -44.32
N PHE A 628 74.31 -20.20 -44.00
CA PHE A 628 75.19 -19.11 -44.58
C PHE A 628 76.50 -19.00 -43.89
N ALA A 629 76.66 -19.40 -42.63
CA ALA A 629 77.92 -19.41 -41.91
C ALA A 629 78.87 -20.57 -42.30
N LEU A 630 78.29 -21.67 -42.87
CA LEU A 630 79.04 -22.84 -43.36
C LEU A 630 79.45 -22.75 -44.85
N MET A 631 79.16 -21.64 -45.55
CA MET A 631 79.58 -21.34 -46.90
C MET A 631 80.64 -20.22 -47.00
N MET A 632 81.15 -19.78 -45.88
CA MET A 632 82.23 -18.71 -45.84
C MET A 632 83.48 -19.19 -45.06
N ASP A 633 83.77 -20.48 -44.98
CA ASP A 633 85.05 -21.06 -44.66
C ASP A 633 85.65 -21.85 -45.88
#